data_2eda746c1828ff464c7b52d6258ec95f
#
_entry.id   2eda746c1828ff464c7b52d6258ec95f
#
_cell.length_a   1.000
_cell.length_b   1.000
_cell.length_c   1.000
_cell.angle_alpha   90.00
_cell.angle_beta   90.00
_cell.angle_gamma   90.00
#
_symmetry.space_group_name_H-M   'P 1'
#
loop_
_entity.id
_entity.type
_entity.pdbx_description
1 polymer ?
#
loop_
_entity_poly.entity_id
_entity_poly.type
_entity_poly.pdbx_seq_one_letter_code
_entity_poly.pdbx_strand_id
1 'polypeptide(L)'
;MPNSNFAPGGYNIEKILGTGGTARVYLARSPQDNRCFALKTILDSNDDDLKLFRSLAAREYELIGTMNYPGLVRIYDFADDPQYPYLSLEYCPGKTLNQLERIESIPALMGLLSSVAINLYYLKLHGIYHGDLKPHNIFLVSDPDNYAGGRLIYSKISDFSLSLKEGEDQSRRLGLGTVGYMAPETIDSGVLTHGSDIFALGVIGYILATGRHPFMEDESDPVRINAAVKETIPEAPDKITDNFPKPLSDLIMSMLDKNPETRPADGFAICKSLEAMGCRYPYAKIIRPKHIPIQADYKNNKYLSLNELYRLDEPTLDRLTAYTGPEENRLRHILEVYFTQGKLIWRDGGMEFCCAADELKLPGRLDRRDRNDFHRLPYSGRKTIILSAMAGGRTEAEAIGIADPDGKDDFITPPLLRYADENVSIQTRRRFTEKIADRAALEYKNYQIASPLYLRAEVLDKAYTATLDASNEFTNENRYEHAFELLDRLVALCRRENDIPKLRVVLMQYGDTEKMIGENGRAEEKYREIMSLYKDSPNDKILAEVYKDLGDLYRMKQEFEKGLNALHEAEKIYIELDDQLQLSHTLNNIANILAMLGRFDESLINYRNTLRIQHRLEVWQAVASTLNNMGGLYFFQGRYSRTLKLFEIALKLQREIGNAGEIARTLNNLGCVYQETAQFDEAINCLNESLGHNRKIGSKRELLINLDNLTAVMYMAGCLKDSIKYIREGLGLARELTDKPMLAIFNHHLGLVQKRMGFYGQSMQTFAKALDCFSEIDDLAHESACRAEQADLYLRMNEVDKAKELLSALKEKTGGTEDKKIHIIHSCLSSIINEDIAEAQKAVDTAKEVNTPAAIEQAKLRLAQVITGTGEPSAAGEILKELAGSYSVKNPNIENALFYNIYGGYLMSSGRYDEALEYYKTSFKQATANSLRPEMIDALAGIGSINIVRREYEEGYRNLRQAINIIRNMADDIKDEQHKKKFMTSGKIVSMAGEVKKLSQILAQKKRAGV
;
A
#
# COMPACT_ATOMS: atom_id res chain seq x y z
N MET A 1 5.50 28.10 -13.43
CA MET A 1 4.87 27.82 -12.13
C MET A 1 3.77 28.83 -11.94
N PRO A 2 2.56 28.49 -11.51
CA PRO A 2 1.54 29.48 -11.20
C PRO A 2 2.04 30.37 -10.04
N ASN A 3 1.57 31.63 -10.01
CA ASN A 3 1.90 32.60 -8.97
C ASN A 3 1.69 32.00 -7.58
N SER A 4 2.52 32.38 -6.61
CA SER A 4 2.54 31.87 -5.23
C SER A 4 1.22 31.97 -4.44
N ASN A 5 0.18 32.55 -5.03
CA ASN A 5 -1.16 32.73 -4.45
C ASN A 5 -2.26 31.89 -5.10
N PHE A 6 -1.93 31.01 -6.06
CA PHE A 6 -2.93 30.16 -6.73
C PHE A 6 -3.20 28.91 -5.91
N ALA A 7 -4.27 28.91 -5.13
CA ALA A 7 -4.70 27.81 -4.30
C ALA A 7 -6.25 27.71 -4.29
N PRO A 8 -6.90 27.29 -5.39
CA PRO A 8 -8.35 27.17 -5.44
C PRO A 8 -8.85 26.23 -4.34
N GLY A 9 -9.84 26.69 -3.55
CA GLY A 9 -10.38 25.95 -2.42
C GLY A 9 -9.39 25.60 -1.30
N GLY A 10 -8.23 26.29 -1.26
CA GLY A 10 -7.18 26.01 -0.28
C GLY A 10 -6.35 24.74 -0.58
N TYR A 11 -6.53 24.09 -1.73
CA TYR A 11 -5.73 22.94 -2.16
C TYR A 11 -4.28 23.34 -2.49
N ASN A 12 -3.33 22.49 -2.09
CA ASN A 12 -1.92 22.67 -2.45
C ASN A 12 -1.66 22.10 -3.85
N ILE A 13 -1.38 22.96 -4.83
CA ILE A 13 -1.09 22.56 -6.19
C ILE A 13 0.33 21.99 -6.30
N GLU A 14 0.44 20.74 -6.80
CA GLU A 14 1.73 20.06 -6.96
C GLU A 14 2.30 20.18 -8.37
N LYS A 15 1.48 19.92 -9.40
CA LYS A 15 1.89 19.99 -10.81
C LYS A 15 0.69 20.05 -11.75
N ILE A 16 0.92 20.46 -12.99
CA ILE A 16 -0.05 20.37 -14.07
C ILE A 16 -0.13 18.92 -14.55
N LEU A 17 -1.35 18.37 -14.67
CA LEU A 17 -1.63 17.03 -15.24
C LEU A 17 -1.99 17.12 -16.72
N GLY A 18 -2.67 18.20 -17.12
CA GLY A 18 -3.08 18.41 -18.50
C GLY A 18 -3.59 19.84 -18.76
N THR A 19 -3.54 20.27 -20.02
CA THR A 19 -4.09 21.55 -20.49
C THR A 19 -5.07 21.26 -21.63
N GLY A 20 -6.33 21.62 -21.44
CA GLY A 20 -7.35 21.62 -22.49
C GLY A 20 -7.56 23.00 -23.09
N GLY A 21 -8.47 23.12 -24.08
CA GLY A 21 -8.76 24.39 -24.77
C GLY A 21 -9.25 25.50 -23.82
N THR A 22 -10.04 25.18 -22.82
CA THR A 22 -10.68 26.14 -21.90
C THR A 22 -10.33 25.89 -20.42
N ALA A 23 -9.68 24.77 -20.09
CA ALA A 23 -9.40 24.40 -18.70
C ALA A 23 -8.03 23.75 -18.52
N ARG A 24 -7.47 23.85 -17.33
CA ARG A 24 -6.28 23.11 -16.89
C ARG A 24 -6.61 22.18 -15.77
N VAL A 25 -5.96 21.02 -15.76
CA VAL A 25 -6.10 20.03 -14.70
C VAL A 25 -4.78 19.98 -13.93
N TYR A 26 -4.88 20.12 -12.61
CA TYR A 26 -3.75 20.11 -11.69
C TYR A 26 -3.80 18.90 -10.77
N LEU A 27 -2.65 18.34 -10.46
CA LEU A 27 -2.51 17.49 -9.28
C LEU A 27 -2.49 18.41 -8.06
N ALA A 28 -3.41 18.20 -7.16
CA ALA A 28 -3.56 18.98 -5.95
C ALA A 28 -3.71 18.09 -4.72
N ARG A 29 -3.31 18.61 -3.58
CA ARG A 29 -3.40 17.91 -2.30
C ARG A 29 -4.30 18.66 -1.35
N SER A 30 -5.25 17.95 -0.76
CA SER A 30 -6.14 18.50 0.25
C SER A 30 -5.36 18.89 1.51
N PRO A 31 -5.59 20.09 2.05
CA PRO A 31 -4.94 20.52 3.30
C PRO A 31 -5.50 19.82 4.54
N GLN A 32 -6.68 19.18 4.45
CA GLN A 32 -7.36 18.55 5.58
C GLN A 32 -6.89 17.13 5.82
N ASP A 33 -6.81 16.31 4.76
CA ASP A 33 -6.54 14.87 4.84
C ASP A 33 -5.36 14.40 3.99
N ASN A 34 -4.64 15.35 3.36
CA ASN A 34 -3.46 15.12 2.52
C ASN A 34 -3.70 14.21 1.30
N ARG A 35 -4.97 13.98 0.91
CA ARG A 35 -5.31 13.19 -0.29
C ARG A 35 -5.00 13.95 -1.57
N CYS A 36 -4.66 13.19 -2.61
CA CYS A 36 -4.47 13.72 -3.96
C CYS A 36 -5.79 13.80 -4.72
N PHE A 37 -6.00 14.94 -5.39
CA PHE A 37 -7.12 15.22 -6.27
C PHE A 37 -6.63 15.72 -7.62
N ALA A 38 -7.43 15.53 -8.66
CA ALA A 38 -7.26 16.26 -9.91
C ALA A 38 -8.20 17.47 -9.88
N LEU A 39 -7.66 18.68 -9.86
CA LEU A 39 -8.44 19.91 -9.91
C LEU A 39 -8.51 20.44 -11.34
N LYS A 40 -9.72 20.45 -11.92
CA LYS A 40 -10.01 21.04 -13.22
C LYS A 40 -10.49 22.47 -12.98
N THR A 41 -9.76 23.46 -13.50
CA THR A 41 -10.04 24.89 -13.32
C THR A 41 -9.56 25.70 -14.52
N ILE A 42 -9.94 26.97 -14.58
CA ILE A 42 -9.53 27.92 -15.62
C ILE A 42 -8.60 28.97 -15.02
N LEU A 43 -7.59 29.39 -15.79
CA LEU A 43 -6.61 30.44 -15.40
C LEU A 43 -6.48 31.45 -16.53
N ASP A 44 -6.34 32.73 -16.17
CA ASP A 44 -6.01 33.86 -17.07
C ASP A 44 -6.98 33.98 -18.27
N SER A 45 -8.28 33.79 -18.05
CA SER A 45 -9.30 33.86 -19.07
C SER A 45 -10.12 35.16 -18.96
N ASN A 46 -10.75 35.55 -20.06
CA ASN A 46 -11.73 36.62 -20.08
C ASN A 46 -13.04 36.19 -19.38
N ASP A 47 -13.92 37.14 -19.09
CA ASP A 47 -15.19 36.91 -18.40
C ASP A 47 -16.11 35.88 -19.12
N ASP A 48 -16.02 35.79 -20.45
CA ASP A 48 -16.87 34.86 -21.24
C ASP A 48 -16.36 33.41 -21.13
N ASP A 49 -15.04 33.18 -21.16
CA ASP A 49 -14.46 31.86 -20.93
C ASP A 49 -14.74 31.36 -19.49
N LEU A 50 -14.70 32.27 -18.52
CA LEU A 50 -15.00 31.98 -17.12
C LEU A 50 -16.47 31.57 -16.92
N LYS A 51 -17.41 32.28 -17.59
CA LYS A 51 -18.83 31.92 -17.59
C LYS A 51 -19.09 30.57 -18.28
N LEU A 52 -18.42 30.32 -19.40
CA LEU A 52 -18.51 29.07 -20.12
C LEU A 52 -18.02 27.90 -19.27
N PHE A 53 -16.84 28.04 -18.65
CA PHE A 53 -16.29 27.01 -17.76
C PHE A 53 -17.24 26.71 -16.59
N ARG A 54 -17.78 27.73 -15.92
CA ARG A 54 -18.73 27.56 -14.82
C ARG A 54 -19.97 26.75 -15.25
N SER A 55 -20.53 27.11 -16.40
CA SER A 55 -21.69 26.41 -16.96
C SER A 55 -21.38 24.94 -17.27
N LEU A 56 -20.25 24.64 -17.90
CA LEU A 56 -19.84 23.28 -18.23
C LEU A 56 -19.49 22.45 -16.99
N ALA A 57 -18.77 23.04 -16.04
CA ALA A 57 -18.36 22.36 -14.82
C ALA A 57 -19.54 22.06 -13.88
N ALA A 58 -20.47 23.01 -13.71
CA ALA A 58 -21.71 22.82 -12.96
C ALA A 58 -22.52 21.68 -13.56
N ARG A 59 -22.67 21.68 -14.91
CA ARG A 59 -23.39 20.63 -15.62
C ARG A 59 -22.71 19.26 -15.50
N GLU A 60 -21.40 19.18 -15.64
CA GLU A 60 -20.64 17.95 -15.46
C GLU A 60 -20.86 17.37 -14.06
N TYR A 61 -20.88 18.24 -13.03
CA TYR A 61 -21.22 17.86 -11.66
C TYR A 61 -22.67 17.40 -11.49
N GLU A 62 -23.64 18.08 -12.09
CA GLU A 62 -25.05 17.67 -12.04
C GLU A 62 -25.28 16.31 -12.70
N LEU A 63 -24.62 16.01 -13.82
CA LEU A 63 -24.79 14.76 -14.54
C LEU A 63 -24.22 13.55 -13.81
N ILE A 64 -23.01 13.65 -13.28
CA ILE A 64 -22.29 12.49 -12.74
C ILE A 64 -21.78 12.65 -11.30
N GLY A 65 -21.90 13.84 -10.67
CA GLY A 65 -21.35 14.12 -9.31
C GLY A 65 -21.93 13.21 -8.21
N THR A 66 -23.16 12.71 -8.37
CA THR A 66 -23.80 11.76 -7.46
C THR A 66 -23.47 10.29 -7.79
N MET A 67 -22.82 10.02 -8.92
CA MET A 67 -22.52 8.67 -9.36
C MET A 67 -21.25 8.15 -8.68
N ASN A 68 -21.35 7.00 -8.02
CA ASN A 68 -20.22 6.30 -7.43
C ASN A 68 -20.04 4.94 -8.12
N TYR A 69 -19.50 4.97 -9.34
CA TYR A 69 -19.28 3.78 -10.16
C TYR A 69 -17.79 3.61 -10.47
N PRO A 70 -17.21 2.42 -10.26
CA PRO A 70 -15.76 2.19 -10.44
C PRO A 70 -15.23 2.49 -11.85
N GLY A 71 -16.05 2.40 -12.87
CA GLY A 71 -15.70 2.67 -14.27
C GLY A 71 -15.76 4.13 -14.70
N LEU A 72 -16.12 5.05 -13.80
CA LEU A 72 -16.14 6.49 -14.05
C LEU A 72 -15.15 7.19 -13.12
N VAL A 73 -14.54 8.28 -13.60
CA VAL A 73 -13.75 9.16 -12.73
C VAL A 73 -14.71 9.92 -11.83
N ARG A 74 -14.58 9.75 -10.53
CA ARG A 74 -15.49 10.36 -9.54
C ARG A 74 -15.30 11.87 -9.49
N ILE A 75 -16.39 12.62 -9.47
CA ILE A 75 -16.41 14.03 -9.11
C ILE A 75 -16.74 14.13 -7.61
N TYR A 76 -15.91 14.82 -6.85
CA TYR A 76 -16.12 14.99 -5.42
C TYR A 76 -16.87 16.26 -5.10
N ASP A 77 -16.53 17.36 -5.80
CA ASP A 77 -17.11 18.66 -5.52
C ASP A 77 -17.00 19.60 -6.73
N PHE A 78 -17.94 20.54 -6.83
CA PHE A 78 -17.87 21.69 -7.71
C PHE A 78 -17.96 22.97 -6.84
N ALA A 79 -16.94 23.80 -6.88
CA ALA A 79 -16.92 25.09 -6.20
C ALA A 79 -17.01 26.23 -7.22
N ASP A 80 -18.08 27.02 -7.13
CA ASP A 80 -18.28 28.23 -7.92
C ASP A 80 -17.56 29.44 -7.26
N ASP A 81 -16.22 29.33 -7.13
CA ASP A 81 -15.42 30.41 -6.61
C ASP A 81 -15.39 31.60 -7.58
N PRO A 82 -15.57 32.85 -7.10
CA PRO A 82 -15.58 34.02 -7.98
C PRO A 82 -14.33 34.20 -8.83
N GLN A 83 -13.17 33.82 -8.30
CA GLN A 83 -11.86 34.02 -8.96
C GLN A 83 -11.37 32.74 -9.64
N TYR A 84 -11.55 31.57 -8.99
CA TYR A 84 -11.04 30.28 -9.46
C TYR A 84 -12.09 29.19 -9.29
N PRO A 85 -13.13 29.13 -10.11
CA PRO A 85 -14.07 28.02 -10.08
C PRO A 85 -13.37 26.72 -10.41
N TYR A 86 -13.73 25.62 -9.74
CA TYR A 86 -13.06 24.35 -9.95
C TYR A 86 -13.96 23.14 -9.74
N LEU A 87 -13.65 22.05 -10.44
CA LEU A 87 -14.12 20.70 -10.14
C LEU A 87 -13.01 19.93 -9.43
N SER A 88 -13.33 19.29 -8.31
CA SER A 88 -12.44 18.35 -7.68
C SER A 88 -12.79 16.91 -8.09
N LEU A 89 -11.82 16.26 -8.74
CA LEU A 89 -11.97 14.96 -9.38
C LEU A 89 -11.07 13.93 -8.71
N GLU A 90 -11.42 12.67 -8.88
CA GLU A 90 -10.55 11.55 -8.51
C GLU A 90 -9.22 11.63 -9.29
N TYR A 91 -8.11 11.58 -8.58
CA TYR A 91 -6.80 11.46 -9.21
C TYR A 91 -6.55 10.03 -9.64
N CYS A 92 -6.48 9.80 -10.93
CA CYS A 92 -6.12 8.51 -11.54
C CYS A 92 -4.62 8.51 -11.88
N PRO A 93 -3.76 7.80 -11.14
CA PRO A 93 -2.31 7.81 -11.40
C PRO A 93 -1.89 6.98 -12.62
N GLY A 94 -2.84 6.32 -13.29
CA GLY A 94 -2.61 5.51 -14.47
C GLY A 94 -2.35 6.29 -15.76
N LYS A 95 -2.05 5.56 -16.83
CA LYS A 95 -1.94 6.10 -18.18
C LYS A 95 -3.33 6.29 -18.79
N THR A 96 -3.46 7.25 -19.72
CA THR A 96 -4.62 7.35 -20.60
C THR A 96 -4.37 6.56 -21.88
N LEU A 97 -5.45 6.16 -22.59
CA LEU A 97 -5.31 5.33 -23.80
C LEU A 97 -4.55 5.99 -24.94
N ASN A 98 -4.49 7.33 -24.99
CA ASN A 98 -3.69 8.05 -25.99
C ASN A 98 -2.16 7.84 -25.85
N GLN A 99 -1.72 7.24 -24.75
CA GLN A 99 -0.30 6.88 -24.53
C GLN A 99 0.03 5.46 -25.02
N LEU A 100 -0.95 4.79 -25.63
CA LEU A 100 -0.80 3.48 -26.25
C LEU A 100 -0.93 3.65 -27.78
N GLU A 101 0.07 3.17 -28.51
CA GLU A 101 0.03 3.18 -29.98
C GLU A 101 -0.76 1.97 -30.49
N ARG A 102 -0.54 0.78 -29.93
CA ARG A 102 -1.18 -0.46 -30.32
C ARG A 102 -1.15 -1.47 -29.16
N ILE A 103 -2.10 -2.40 -29.15
CA ILE A 103 -2.12 -3.54 -28.21
C ILE A 103 -1.91 -4.84 -28.99
N GLU A 104 -0.75 -5.47 -28.81
CA GLU A 104 -0.42 -6.72 -29.49
C GLU A 104 -1.15 -7.94 -28.89
N SER A 105 -1.45 -7.91 -27.60
CA SER A 105 -2.15 -8.98 -26.90
C SER A 105 -3.65 -8.95 -27.16
N ILE A 106 -4.16 -9.87 -27.95
CA ILE A 106 -5.60 -10.00 -28.26
C ILE A 106 -6.44 -10.11 -26.96
N PRO A 107 -6.09 -10.93 -25.95
CA PRO A 107 -6.84 -10.97 -24.69
C PRO A 107 -6.84 -9.63 -23.96
N ALA A 108 -5.76 -8.86 -24.00
CA ALA A 108 -5.69 -7.54 -23.38
C ALA A 108 -6.58 -6.52 -24.12
N LEU A 109 -6.59 -6.54 -25.45
CA LEU A 109 -7.46 -5.70 -26.27
C LEU A 109 -8.94 -6.02 -26.00
N MET A 110 -9.30 -7.31 -25.99
CA MET A 110 -10.68 -7.75 -25.70
C MET A 110 -11.10 -7.34 -24.27
N GLY A 111 -10.23 -7.51 -23.28
CA GLY A 111 -10.49 -7.10 -21.90
C GLY A 111 -10.71 -5.60 -21.77
N LEU A 112 -9.91 -4.79 -22.48
CA LEU A 112 -10.04 -3.34 -22.48
C LEU A 112 -11.32 -2.89 -23.18
N LEU A 113 -11.64 -3.42 -24.35
CA LEU A 113 -12.89 -3.13 -25.05
C LEU A 113 -14.11 -3.51 -24.19
N SER A 114 -14.07 -4.66 -23.53
CA SER A 114 -15.11 -5.09 -22.60
C SER A 114 -15.26 -4.11 -21.42
N SER A 115 -14.13 -3.62 -20.87
CA SER A 115 -14.13 -2.66 -19.76
C SER A 115 -14.77 -1.33 -20.16
N VAL A 116 -14.44 -0.78 -21.33
CA VAL A 116 -15.04 0.48 -21.79
C VAL A 116 -16.51 0.27 -22.17
N ALA A 117 -16.83 -0.84 -22.85
CA ALA A 117 -18.20 -1.16 -23.25
C ALA A 117 -19.15 -1.28 -22.05
N ILE A 118 -18.72 -1.90 -20.95
CA ILE A 118 -19.55 -2.01 -19.75
C ILE A 118 -19.76 -0.66 -19.06
N ASN A 119 -18.78 0.24 -19.13
CA ASN A 119 -18.89 1.59 -18.61
C ASN A 119 -19.93 2.40 -19.45
N LEU A 120 -19.90 2.27 -20.77
CA LEU A 120 -20.90 2.85 -21.66
C LEU A 120 -22.30 2.27 -21.41
N TYR A 121 -22.40 0.96 -21.16
CA TYR A 121 -23.68 0.36 -20.77
C TYR A 121 -24.21 0.92 -19.46
N TYR A 122 -23.33 1.14 -18.47
CA TYR A 122 -23.71 1.80 -17.22
C TYR A 122 -24.24 3.22 -17.46
N LEU A 123 -23.61 4.01 -18.32
CA LEU A 123 -24.09 5.35 -18.70
C LEU A 123 -25.47 5.26 -19.40
N LYS A 124 -25.66 4.29 -20.30
CA LYS A 124 -26.94 4.03 -20.95
C LYS A 124 -28.06 3.76 -19.94
N LEU A 125 -27.83 2.95 -18.94
CA LEU A 125 -28.79 2.65 -17.88
C LEU A 125 -29.23 3.91 -17.10
N HIS A 126 -28.40 4.96 -17.10
CA HIS A 126 -28.70 6.26 -16.49
C HIS A 126 -29.19 7.30 -17.49
N GLY A 127 -29.44 6.90 -18.75
CA GLY A 127 -29.86 7.78 -19.83
C GLY A 127 -28.82 8.85 -20.18
N ILE A 128 -27.52 8.55 -20.05
CA ILE A 128 -26.43 9.51 -20.30
C ILE A 128 -25.65 9.09 -21.54
N TYR A 129 -25.47 10.04 -22.47
CA TYR A 129 -24.55 9.94 -23.60
C TYR A 129 -23.26 10.67 -23.27
N HIS A 130 -22.12 10.05 -23.52
CA HIS A 130 -20.81 10.68 -23.22
C HIS A 130 -20.50 11.81 -24.21
N GLY A 131 -20.62 11.54 -25.50
CA GLY A 131 -20.57 12.53 -26.59
C GLY A 131 -19.20 13.04 -26.99
N ASP A 132 -18.13 12.71 -26.25
CA ASP A 132 -16.72 13.01 -26.59
C ASP A 132 -15.78 11.88 -26.14
N LEU A 133 -16.19 10.64 -26.44
CA LEU A 133 -15.36 9.48 -26.10
C LEU A 133 -14.13 9.43 -26.99
N LYS A 134 -12.95 9.49 -26.38
CA LYS A 134 -11.65 9.45 -27.08
C LYS A 134 -10.56 8.88 -26.16
N PRO A 135 -9.40 8.47 -26.71
CA PRO A 135 -8.33 7.88 -25.92
C PRO A 135 -7.84 8.72 -24.72
N HIS A 136 -7.89 10.06 -24.84
CA HIS A 136 -7.50 10.98 -23.76
C HIS A 136 -8.45 10.92 -22.54
N ASN A 137 -9.72 10.58 -22.78
CA ASN A 137 -10.77 10.57 -21.75
C ASN A 137 -10.94 9.19 -21.09
N ILE A 138 -10.06 8.22 -21.40
CA ILE A 138 -10.12 6.86 -20.84
C ILE A 138 -8.81 6.57 -20.11
N PHE A 139 -8.90 6.43 -18.79
CA PHE A 139 -7.79 6.04 -17.93
C PHE A 139 -7.68 4.53 -17.79
N LEU A 140 -6.46 4.02 -17.79
CA LEU A 140 -6.14 2.63 -17.46
C LEU A 140 -5.85 2.51 -15.97
N VAL A 141 -6.61 1.69 -15.26
CA VAL A 141 -6.42 1.42 -13.84
C VAL A 141 -6.14 -0.07 -13.68
N SER A 142 -5.06 -0.40 -12.98
CA SER A 142 -4.80 -1.78 -12.57
C SER A 142 -5.61 -2.07 -11.30
N ASP A 143 -6.42 -3.13 -11.31
CA ASP A 143 -7.12 -3.60 -10.12
C ASP A 143 -6.11 -4.30 -9.19
N PRO A 144 -5.84 -3.77 -7.98
CA PRO A 144 -4.94 -4.42 -7.03
C PRO A 144 -5.51 -5.71 -6.42
N ASP A 145 -6.86 -5.90 -6.45
CA ASP A 145 -7.53 -7.00 -5.74
C ASP A 145 -7.78 -8.26 -6.59
N ASN A 146 -7.41 -8.29 -7.88
CA ASN A 146 -7.64 -9.42 -8.79
C ASN A 146 -6.34 -9.94 -9.43
N TYR A 147 -5.42 -10.43 -8.59
CA TYR A 147 -4.19 -11.11 -9.04
C TYR A 147 -4.35 -12.63 -9.00
N ALA A 148 -4.99 -13.19 -10.01
CA ALA A 148 -4.82 -14.60 -10.36
C ALA A 148 -4.57 -14.71 -11.87
N GLY A 149 -3.30 -14.62 -12.26
CA GLY A 149 -2.83 -15.14 -13.55
C GLY A 149 -3.05 -14.31 -14.81
N GLY A 150 -3.51 -13.06 -14.72
CA GLY A 150 -3.63 -12.16 -15.87
C GLY A 150 -4.04 -10.77 -15.42
N ARG A 151 -3.27 -9.75 -15.76
CA ARG A 151 -3.55 -8.35 -15.44
C ARG A 151 -4.92 -7.96 -15.99
N LEU A 152 -5.94 -7.90 -15.13
CA LEU A 152 -7.20 -7.25 -15.46
C LEU A 152 -6.96 -5.73 -15.48
N ILE A 153 -6.84 -5.18 -16.67
CA ILE A 153 -6.83 -3.73 -16.89
C ILE A 153 -8.29 -3.32 -16.97
N TYR A 154 -8.79 -2.55 -15.99
CA TYR A 154 -10.07 -1.91 -16.14
C TYR A 154 -9.90 -0.43 -16.47
N SER A 155 -10.90 0.14 -17.15
CA SER A 155 -10.87 1.52 -17.60
C SER A 155 -11.77 2.39 -16.74
N LYS A 156 -11.42 3.69 -16.61
CA LYS A 156 -12.29 4.73 -16.11
C LYS A 156 -12.52 5.78 -17.19
N ILE A 157 -13.78 6.15 -17.40
CA ILE A 157 -14.16 7.23 -18.33
C ILE A 157 -14.20 8.55 -17.56
N SER A 158 -13.74 9.63 -18.20
CA SER A 158 -13.64 10.99 -17.66
C SER A 158 -14.10 12.02 -18.66
N ASP A 159 -14.26 13.26 -18.22
CA ASP A 159 -14.59 14.46 -19.02
C ASP A 159 -15.99 14.39 -19.64
N PHE A 160 -16.98 14.66 -18.81
CA PHE A 160 -18.41 14.68 -19.20
C PHE A 160 -18.91 16.07 -19.60
N SER A 161 -17.97 16.99 -19.92
CA SER A 161 -18.32 18.37 -20.28
C SER A 161 -19.22 18.48 -21.52
N LEU A 162 -19.14 17.54 -22.44
CA LEU A 162 -19.98 17.44 -23.64
C LEU A 162 -21.12 16.40 -23.52
N SER A 163 -21.32 15.80 -22.38
CA SER A 163 -22.33 14.76 -22.20
C SER A 163 -23.75 15.31 -22.11
N LEU A 164 -24.72 14.49 -22.47
CA LEU A 164 -26.15 14.80 -22.47
C LEU A 164 -26.94 13.75 -21.74
N LYS A 165 -28.07 14.19 -21.17
CA LYS A 165 -29.08 13.30 -20.66
C LYS A 165 -30.13 13.05 -21.73
N GLU A 166 -30.67 11.82 -21.76
CA GLU A 166 -31.75 11.45 -22.68
C GLU A 166 -32.95 12.39 -22.52
N GLY A 167 -33.45 12.91 -23.67
CA GLY A 167 -34.56 13.88 -23.72
C GLY A 167 -34.14 15.36 -23.63
N GLU A 168 -32.86 15.68 -23.43
CA GLU A 168 -32.39 17.05 -23.51
C GLU A 168 -32.33 17.60 -24.93
N ASP A 169 -32.50 18.95 -25.09
CA ASP A 169 -32.41 19.63 -26.37
C ASP A 169 -30.99 19.58 -26.95
N GLN A 170 -30.88 18.99 -28.12
CA GLN A 170 -29.64 18.80 -28.86
C GLN A 170 -29.39 19.84 -29.96
N SER A 171 -30.29 20.80 -30.16
CA SER A 171 -30.32 21.73 -31.32
C SER A 171 -29.10 22.65 -31.46
N ARG A 172 -28.27 22.81 -30.39
CA ARG A 172 -27.10 23.69 -30.35
C ARG A 172 -25.76 22.97 -30.46
N ARG A 173 -25.75 21.68 -30.85
CA ARG A 173 -24.53 20.84 -30.75
C ARG A 173 -23.80 20.60 -32.07
N LEU A 174 -24.30 21.13 -33.17
CA LEU A 174 -23.65 20.95 -34.46
C LEU A 174 -22.19 21.41 -34.41
N GLY A 175 -21.26 20.49 -34.66
CA GLY A 175 -19.82 20.75 -34.64
C GLY A 175 -19.10 20.63 -33.29
N LEU A 176 -19.80 20.24 -32.22
CA LEU A 176 -19.18 19.97 -30.92
C LEU A 176 -18.75 18.49 -30.80
N GLY A 177 -17.50 18.25 -30.49
CA GLY A 177 -16.88 16.92 -30.32
C GLY A 177 -15.52 16.86 -30.96
N THR A 178 -14.82 15.76 -30.76
CA THR A 178 -13.45 15.56 -31.28
C THR A 178 -13.52 14.98 -32.69
N VAL A 179 -12.99 15.71 -33.67
CA VAL A 179 -12.92 15.29 -35.08
C VAL A 179 -12.30 13.90 -35.21
N GLY A 180 -12.88 13.05 -36.05
CA GLY A 180 -12.47 11.67 -36.26
C GLY A 180 -13.10 10.64 -35.30
N TYR A 181 -13.59 11.06 -34.13
CA TYR A 181 -14.28 10.17 -33.16
C TYR A 181 -15.82 10.37 -33.19
N MET A 182 -16.31 11.49 -33.71
CA MET A 182 -17.73 11.75 -33.87
C MET A 182 -18.37 10.76 -34.86
N ALA A 183 -19.56 10.24 -34.53
CA ALA A 183 -20.32 9.38 -35.42
C ALA A 183 -20.95 10.17 -36.60
N PRO A 184 -21.22 9.52 -37.74
CA PRO A 184 -21.84 10.16 -38.91
C PRO A 184 -23.08 10.97 -38.58
N GLU A 185 -24.01 10.39 -37.82
CA GLU A 185 -25.28 11.05 -37.40
C GLU A 185 -25.02 12.28 -36.53
N THR A 186 -23.98 12.27 -35.69
CA THR A 186 -23.59 13.40 -34.85
C THR A 186 -22.98 14.54 -35.69
N ILE A 187 -22.20 14.20 -36.72
CA ILE A 187 -21.65 15.20 -37.68
C ILE A 187 -22.76 15.85 -38.47
N ASP A 188 -23.77 15.09 -38.93
CA ASP A 188 -24.82 15.59 -39.80
C ASP A 188 -25.90 16.40 -39.08
N SER A 189 -26.30 15.96 -37.91
CA SER A 189 -27.48 16.52 -37.21
C SER A 189 -27.19 17.05 -35.81
N GLY A 190 -25.98 16.82 -35.26
CA GLY A 190 -25.63 17.11 -33.87
C GLY A 190 -26.28 16.15 -32.87
N VAL A 191 -27.03 15.15 -33.33
CA VAL A 191 -27.75 14.21 -32.44
C VAL A 191 -26.78 13.19 -31.86
N LEU A 192 -26.77 13.11 -30.53
CA LEU A 192 -26.07 12.08 -29.78
C LEU A 192 -27.01 10.94 -29.40
N THR A 193 -26.50 9.74 -29.52
CA THR A 193 -27.15 8.49 -29.09
C THR A 193 -26.11 7.57 -28.42
N HIS A 194 -26.56 6.49 -27.81
CA HIS A 194 -25.59 5.45 -27.36
C HIS A 194 -24.84 4.80 -28.52
N GLY A 195 -25.49 4.75 -29.72
CA GLY A 195 -24.84 4.31 -30.93
C GLY A 195 -23.67 5.21 -31.33
N SER A 196 -23.71 6.51 -31.01
CA SER A 196 -22.61 7.45 -31.26
C SER A 196 -21.41 7.16 -30.38
N ASP A 197 -21.61 6.84 -29.09
CA ASP A 197 -20.53 6.43 -28.17
C ASP A 197 -19.96 5.06 -28.56
N ILE A 198 -20.76 4.14 -29.06
CA ILE A 198 -20.33 2.84 -29.61
C ILE A 198 -19.46 3.03 -30.85
N PHE A 199 -19.82 3.96 -31.74
CA PHE A 199 -18.99 4.30 -32.89
C PHE A 199 -17.60 4.80 -32.44
N ALA A 200 -17.56 5.73 -31.48
CA ALA A 200 -16.30 6.22 -30.91
C ALA A 200 -15.47 5.08 -30.27
N LEU A 201 -16.12 4.11 -29.60
CA LEU A 201 -15.45 2.91 -29.09
C LEU A 201 -14.89 2.04 -30.23
N GLY A 202 -15.62 1.95 -31.35
CA GLY A 202 -15.17 1.28 -32.57
C GLY A 202 -13.90 1.91 -33.14
N VAL A 203 -13.84 3.27 -33.22
CA VAL A 203 -12.62 4.01 -33.63
C VAL A 203 -11.45 3.69 -32.69
N ILE A 204 -11.67 3.74 -31.39
CA ILE A 204 -10.65 3.42 -30.39
C ILE A 204 -10.18 1.96 -30.55
N GLY A 205 -11.10 1.02 -30.70
CA GLY A 205 -10.78 -0.39 -30.91
C GLY A 205 -9.96 -0.63 -32.17
N TYR A 206 -10.29 0.08 -33.24
CA TYR A 206 -9.56 0.01 -34.49
C TYR A 206 -8.12 0.54 -34.35
N ILE A 207 -7.95 1.70 -33.71
CA ILE A 207 -6.61 2.26 -33.45
C ILE A 207 -5.77 1.29 -32.61
N LEU A 208 -6.33 0.75 -31.55
CA LEU A 208 -5.61 -0.17 -30.66
C LEU A 208 -5.30 -1.52 -31.33
N ALA A 209 -6.08 -1.94 -32.30
CA ALA A 209 -5.85 -3.16 -33.09
C ALA A 209 -4.78 -3.00 -34.17
N THR A 210 -4.78 -1.84 -34.87
CA THR A 210 -3.99 -1.63 -36.09
C THR A 210 -2.81 -0.69 -35.91
N GLY A 211 -2.85 0.16 -34.87
CA GLY A 211 -1.91 1.29 -34.70
C GLY A 211 -2.23 2.49 -35.61
N ARG A 212 -3.35 2.47 -36.36
CA ARG A 212 -3.74 3.52 -37.31
C ARG A 212 -5.14 4.03 -37.01
N HIS A 213 -5.38 5.32 -37.30
CA HIS A 213 -6.72 5.88 -37.21
C HIS A 213 -7.54 5.52 -38.47
N PRO A 214 -8.78 5.01 -38.32
CA PRO A 214 -9.55 4.53 -39.50
C PRO A 214 -9.91 5.63 -40.54
N PHE A 215 -9.86 6.91 -40.16
CA PHE A 215 -10.32 8.03 -40.98
C PHE A 215 -9.36 9.21 -41.05
N MET A 216 -8.20 9.15 -40.40
CA MET A 216 -7.23 10.27 -40.29
C MET A 216 -5.84 9.89 -40.83
N GLU A 217 -5.72 8.88 -41.67
CA GLU A 217 -4.42 8.52 -42.26
C GLU A 217 -4.00 9.62 -43.27
N ASP A 218 -2.89 10.33 -42.96
CA ASP A 218 -2.32 11.44 -43.72
C ASP A 218 -3.22 12.69 -43.94
N GLU A 219 -4.35 12.82 -43.22
CA GLU A 219 -5.25 13.95 -43.34
C GLU A 219 -5.36 14.73 -42.00
N SER A 220 -5.27 16.05 -42.09
CA SER A 220 -5.40 16.96 -40.93
C SER A 220 -6.53 18.00 -41.08
N ASP A 221 -7.17 18.08 -42.29
CA ASP A 221 -8.30 18.98 -42.52
C ASP A 221 -9.58 18.41 -41.87
N PRO A 222 -10.19 19.06 -40.86
CA PRO A 222 -11.41 18.62 -40.21
C PRO A 222 -12.56 18.35 -41.16
N VAL A 223 -12.67 19.09 -42.25
CA VAL A 223 -13.76 18.94 -43.24
C VAL A 223 -13.60 17.61 -43.98
N ARG A 224 -12.40 17.29 -44.42
CA ARG A 224 -12.11 16.04 -45.13
C ARG A 224 -12.18 14.83 -44.20
N ILE A 225 -11.73 14.97 -42.95
CA ILE A 225 -11.86 13.89 -41.96
C ILE A 225 -13.33 13.58 -41.71
N ASN A 226 -14.19 14.60 -41.52
CA ASN A 226 -15.63 14.42 -41.35
C ASN A 226 -16.30 13.79 -42.58
N ALA A 227 -15.83 14.12 -43.79
CA ALA A 227 -16.31 13.46 -45.02
C ALA A 227 -15.85 11.98 -45.02
N ALA A 228 -14.62 11.66 -44.66
CA ALA A 228 -14.11 10.28 -44.54
C ALA A 228 -14.90 9.47 -43.52
N VAL A 229 -15.23 10.05 -42.35
CA VAL A 229 -16.06 9.39 -41.33
C VAL A 229 -17.43 9.00 -41.90
N LYS A 230 -18.03 9.80 -42.75
CA LYS A 230 -19.34 9.52 -43.35
C LYS A 230 -19.30 8.50 -44.50
N GLU A 231 -18.29 8.59 -45.34
CA GLU A 231 -18.30 7.91 -46.64
C GLU A 231 -17.33 6.73 -46.73
N THR A 232 -16.21 6.79 -46.03
CA THR A 232 -15.15 5.78 -46.14
C THR A 232 -15.42 4.57 -45.23
N ILE A 233 -15.34 3.38 -45.79
CA ILE A 233 -15.31 2.10 -45.06
C ILE A 233 -13.84 1.74 -44.88
N PRO A 234 -13.31 1.75 -43.62
CA PRO A 234 -11.91 1.43 -43.41
C PRO A 234 -11.60 -0.05 -43.69
N GLU A 235 -10.36 -0.35 -44.03
CA GLU A 235 -9.90 -1.74 -44.18
C GLU A 235 -10.02 -2.50 -42.86
N ALA A 236 -10.54 -3.73 -42.91
CA ALA A 236 -10.77 -4.52 -41.71
C ALA A 236 -9.46 -4.85 -40.97
N PRO A 237 -9.41 -4.81 -39.61
CA PRO A 237 -8.21 -5.06 -38.82
C PRO A 237 -7.51 -6.40 -39.13
N ASP A 238 -8.23 -7.45 -39.48
CA ASP A 238 -7.68 -8.75 -39.85
C ASP A 238 -6.95 -8.77 -41.20
N LYS A 239 -7.08 -7.72 -42.00
CA LYS A 239 -6.32 -7.53 -43.26
C LYS A 239 -5.06 -6.71 -43.07
N ILE A 240 -5.01 -5.89 -42.01
CA ILE A 240 -3.89 -4.98 -41.71
C ILE A 240 -2.92 -5.62 -40.73
N THR A 241 -3.44 -6.42 -39.79
CA THR A 241 -2.69 -6.99 -38.70
C THR A 241 -2.61 -8.50 -38.85
N ASP A 242 -1.39 -9.05 -38.96
CA ASP A 242 -1.17 -10.48 -39.10
C ASP A 242 -1.74 -11.25 -37.90
N ASN A 243 -2.40 -12.38 -38.19
CA ASN A 243 -3.03 -13.26 -37.21
C ASN A 243 -4.11 -12.60 -36.31
N PHE A 244 -4.71 -11.51 -36.75
CA PHE A 244 -5.79 -10.88 -36.00
C PHE A 244 -7.09 -11.70 -36.12
N PRO A 245 -7.78 -12.01 -34.99
CA PRO A 245 -8.98 -12.84 -35.02
C PRO A 245 -10.11 -12.21 -35.83
N LYS A 246 -10.62 -12.91 -36.84
CA LYS A 246 -11.71 -12.44 -37.68
C LYS A 246 -12.95 -12.03 -36.91
N PRO A 247 -13.44 -12.81 -35.90
CA PRO A 247 -14.62 -12.40 -35.13
C PRO A 247 -14.45 -11.06 -34.41
N LEU A 248 -13.23 -10.77 -33.90
CA LEU A 248 -12.93 -9.50 -33.23
C LEU A 248 -12.83 -8.36 -34.26
N SER A 249 -12.27 -8.62 -35.43
CA SER A 249 -12.26 -7.69 -36.56
C SER A 249 -13.69 -7.31 -36.96
N ASP A 250 -14.56 -8.31 -37.14
CA ASP A 250 -15.94 -8.12 -37.52
C ASP A 250 -16.73 -7.33 -36.44
N LEU A 251 -16.47 -7.56 -35.16
CA LEU A 251 -17.07 -6.78 -34.08
C LEU A 251 -16.61 -5.32 -34.13
N ILE A 252 -15.33 -5.05 -34.31
CA ILE A 252 -14.81 -3.66 -34.43
C ILE A 252 -15.43 -2.99 -35.65
N MET A 253 -15.49 -3.65 -36.79
CA MET A 253 -16.10 -3.11 -38.00
C MET A 253 -17.60 -2.85 -37.81
N SER A 254 -18.33 -3.72 -37.11
CA SER A 254 -19.75 -3.51 -36.81
C SER A 254 -20.02 -2.26 -35.94
N MET A 255 -19.10 -1.94 -35.01
CA MET A 255 -19.20 -0.68 -34.25
C MET A 255 -18.96 0.55 -35.12
N LEU A 256 -18.20 0.43 -36.20
CA LEU A 256 -17.91 1.51 -37.18
C LEU A 256 -18.93 1.64 -38.30
N ASP A 257 -20.03 0.87 -38.25
CA ASP A 257 -21.09 0.96 -39.25
C ASP A 257 -21.65 2.40 -39.33
N LYS A 258 -21.93 2.86 -40.56
CA LYS A 258 -22.45 4.22 -40.79
C LYS A 258 -23.87 4.39 -40.31
N ASN A 259 -24.68 3.32 -40.41
CA ASN A 259 -26.04 3.28 -39.89
C ASN A 259 -26.00 2.94 -38.37
N PRO A 260 -26.51 3.81 -37.48
CA PRO A 260 -26.50 3.53 -36.04
C PRO A 260 -27.35 2.32 -35.64
N GLU A 261 -28.36 1.96 -36.39
CA GLU A 261 -29.28 0.83 -36.13
C GLU A 261 -28.63 -0.55 -36.38
N THR A 262 -27.54 -0.60 -37.15
CA THR A 262 -26.83 -1.84 -37.47
C THR A 262 -25.66 -2.08 -36.51
N ARG A 263 -25.31 -1.09 -35.70
CA ARG A 263 -24.27 -1.22 -34.64
C ARG A 263 -24.77 -2.11 -33.50
N PRO A 264 -23.87 -2.67 -32.68
CA PRO A 264 -24.30 -3.32 -31.44
C PRO A 264 -25.25 -2.44 -30.63
N ALA A 265 -26.34 -3.02 -30.12
CA ALA A 265 -27.43 -2.27 -29.48
C ALA A 265 -26.95 -1.46 -28.24
N ASP A 266 -25.90 -1.93 -27.58
CA ASP A 266 -25.29 -1.29 -26.41
C ASP A 266 -23.95 -1.95 -26.03
N GLY A 267 -23.29 -1.39 -24.99
CA GLY A 267 -22.04 -1.93 -24.48
C GLY A 267 -22.16 -3.36 -23.92
N PHE A 268 -23.33 -3.77 -23.45
CA PHE A 268 -23.56 -5.14 -22.98
C PHE A 268 -23.57 -6.15 -24.14
N ALA A 269 -24.13 -5.79 -25.28
CA ALA A 269 -24.09 -6.60 -26.50
C ALA A 269 -22.63 -6.82 -26.98
N ILE A 270 -21.78 -5.78 -26.87
CA ILE A 270 -20.34 -5.88 -27.15
C ILE A 270 -19.67 -6.84 -26.18
N CYS A 271 -19.92 -6.72 -24.87
CA CYS A 271 -19.38 -7.62 -23.86
C CYS A 271 -19.76 -9.08 -24.12
N LYS A 272 -21.01 -9.36 -24.48
CA LYS A 272 -21.46 -10.72 -24.86
C LYS A 272 -20.73 -11.28 -26.08
N SER A 273 -20.50 -10.45 -27.09
CA SER A 273 -19.75 -10.86 -28.27
C SER A 273 -18.29 -11.18 -27.92
N LEU A 274 -17.67 -10.38 -27.07
CA LEU A 274 -16.29 -10.63 -26.59
C LEU A 274 -16.21 -11.87 -25.69
N GLU A 275 -17.22 -12.13 -24.86
CA GLU A 275 -17.33 -13.33 -24.04
C GLU A 275 -17.44 -14.61 -24.89
N ALA A 276 -18.24 -14.58 -25.96
CA ALA A 276 -18.33 -15.68 -26.92
C ALA A 276 -16.99 -15.98 -27.63
N MET A 277 -16.09 -14.99 -27.69
CA MET A 277 -14.71 -15.14 -28.19
C MET A 277 -13.72 -15.57 -27.11
N GLY A 278 -14.17 -15.89 -25.88
CA GLY A 278 -13.32 -16.32 -24.75
C GLY A 278 -12.79 -15.21 -23.86
N CYS A 279 -13.30 -13.98 -23.97
CA CYS A 279 -12.95 -12.91 -23.05
C CYS A 279 -13.53 -13.19 -21.66
N ARG A 280 -12.69 -13.37 -20.66
CA ARG A 280 -13.09 -13.62 -19.27
C ARG A 280 -13.15 -12.34 -18.44
N TYR A 281 -13.76 -11.28 -18.94
CA TYR A 281 -13.90 -10.06 -18.15
C TYR A 281 -15.08 -10.18 -17.17
N PRO A 282 -14.89 -9.98 -15.84
CA PRO A 282 -15.95 -10.21 -14.86
C PRO A 282 -16.93 -9.01 -14.76
N TYR A 283 -17.53 -8.56 -15.90
CA TYR A 283 -18.46 -7.43 -15.91
C TYR A 283 -19.67 -7.66 -15.01
N ALA A 284 -20.13 -8.91 -14.82
CA ALA A 284 -21.21 -9.26 -13.91
C ALA A 284 -20.95 -8.89 -12.44
N LYS A 285 -19.70 -8.75 -12.01
CA LYS A 285 -19.33 -8.25 -10.66
C LYS A 285 -19.42 -6.73 -10.56
N ILE A 286 -19.29 -6.00 -11.66
CA ILE A 286 -19.24 -4.53 -11.69
C ILE A 286 -20.64 -3.91 -11.66
N ILE A 287 -21.64 -4.58 -12.24
CA ILE A 287 -23.03 -4.06 -12.35
C ILE A 287 -23.89 -4.49 -11.13
N ARG A 288 -23.40 -5.31 -10.21
CA ARG A 288 -24.22 -5.72 -9.05
C ARG A 288 -24.53 -4.52 -8.15
N PRO A 289 -25.80 -4.35 -7.71
CA PRO A 289 -26.23 -3.27 -6.81
C PRO A 289 -25.52 -3.22 -5.43
N LYS A 290 -24.68 -4.20 -5.11
CA LYS A 290 -23.92 -4.27 -3.84
C LYS A 290 -22.95 -3.11 -3.58
N HIS A 291 -22.64 -2.29 -4.58
CA HIS A 291 -21.68 -1.18 -4.46
C HIS A 291 -22.32 0.20 -4.28
N ILE A 292 -23.62 0.26 -4.06
CA ILE A 292 -24.28 1.51 -3.68
C ILE A 292 -24.27 1.58 -2.14
N PRO A 293 -23.49 2.49 -1.53
CA PRO A 293 -23.54 2.67 -0.09
C PRO A 293 -24.90 3.28 0.29
N ILE A 294 -25.79 2.47 0.85
CA ILE A 294 -27.02 2.95 1.45
C ILE A 294 -26.61 3.51 2.84
N GLN A 295 -26.53 4.82 2.96
CA GLN A 295 -26.53 5.46 4.28
C GLN A 295 -27.96 5.31 4.84
N ALA A 296 -28.15 4.32 5.69
CA ALA A 296 -29.43 4.09 6.34
C ALA A 296 -29.47 4.85 7.67
N ASP A 297 -30.37 5.82 7.76
CA ASP A 297 -30.82 6.33 9.04
C ASP A 297 -31.92 5.38 9.59
N TYR A 298 -31.49 4.46 10.48
CA TYR A 298 -32.24 3.27 10.90
C TYR A 298 -33.38 3.54 11.86
N LYS A 299 -33.74 4.79 12.17
CA LYS A 299 -34.66 5.02 13.31
C LYS A 299 -36.13 5.19 13.00
N ASN A 300 -36.56 5.55 11.79
CA ASN A 300 -37.97 5.91 11.59
C ASN A 300 -38.71 5.42 10.34
N ASN A 301 -38.07 4.85 9.32
CA ASN A 301 -38.83 4.20 8.21
C ASN A 301 -37.94 3.28 7.35
N LYS A 302 -38.16 1.96 7.48
CA LYS A 302 -37.37 0.87 6.86
C LYS A 302 -37.39 0.86 5.31
N TYR A 303 -38.26 1.64 4.67
CA TYR A 303 -38.54 1.60 3.24
C TYR A 303 -38.24 2.89 2.48
N LEU A 304 -37.95 4.00 3.17
CA LEU A 304 -37.64 5.27 2.50
C LEU A 304 -36.38 5.20 1.64
N SER A 305 -35.36 4.46 2.08
CA SER A 305 -34.11 4.29 1.33
C SER A 305 -34.26 3.44 0.07
N LEU A 306 -35.13 2.43 0.08
CA LEU A 306 -35.46 1.64 -1.10
C LEU A 306 -36.37 2.42 -2.03
N ASN A 307 -37.29 3.22 -1.51
CA ASN A 307 -38.19 4.06 -2.31
C ASN A 307 -37.43 5.18 -3.03
N GLU A 308 -36.42 5.77 -2.40
CA GLU A 308 -35.54 6.77 -3.03
C GLU A 308 -34.71 6.16 -4.16
N LEU A 309 -34.22 4.93 -3.98
CA LEU A 309 -33.40 4.25 -4.97
C LEU A 309 -34.21 3.70 -6.15
N TYR A 310 -35.42 3.14 -5.88
CA TYR A 310 -36.21 2.44 -6.85
C TYR A 310 -37.43 3.24 -7.33
N ARG A 311 -37.63 4.50 -6.87
CA ARG A 311 -38.74 5.39 -7.21
C ARG A 311 -40.07 4.64 -7.40
N LEU A 312 -40.33 3.74 -6.46
CA LEU A 312 -41.54 2.94 -6.49
C LEU A 312 -42.74 3.83 -6.15
N ASP A 313 -43.75 3.84 -6.97
CA ASP A 313 -45.02 4.45 -6.62
C ASP A 313 -45.65 3.70 -5.43
N GLU A 314 -46.45 4.42 -4.65
CA GLU A 314 -47.05 3.88 -3.41
C GLU A 314 -47.83 2.58 -3.66
N PRO A 315 -48.66 2.44 -4.73
CA PRO A 315 -49.33 1.19 -5.06
C PRO A 315 -48.38 0.03 -5.38
N THR A 316 -47.27 0.28 -6.05
CA THR A 316 -46.27 -0.74 -6.39
C THR A 316 -45.49 -1.18 -5.15
N LEU A 317 -45.10 -0.23 -4.30
CA LEU A 317 -44.43 -0.52 -3.03
C LEU A 317 -45.31 -1.33 -2.09
N ASP A 318 -46.59 -0.93 -1.91
CA ASP A 318 -47.55 -1.65 -1.07
C ASP A 318 -47.78 -3.07 -1.57
N ARG A 319 -47.90 -3.26 -2.89
CA ARG A 319 -48.10 -4.56 -3.51
C ARG A 319 -46.89 -5.47 -3.36
N LEU A 320 -45.67 -4.93 -3.53
CA LEU A 320 -44.44 -5.66 -3.30
C LEU A 320 -44.24 -5.99 -1.81
N THR A 321 -44.55 -5.04 -0.93
CA THR A 321 -44.43 -5.22 0.52
C THR A 321 -45.45 -6.23 1.07
N ALA A 322 -46.70 -6.18 0.57
CA ALA A 322 -47.70 -7.17 0.89
C ALA A 322 -47.33 -8.59 0.46
N TYR A 323 -46.52 -8.70 -0.60
CA TYR A 323 -46.01 -9.96 -1.12
C TYR A 323 -44.78 -10.47 -0.34
N THR A 324 -43.79 -9.58 -0.06
CA THR A 324 -42.49 -9.96 0.56
C THR A 324 -42.55 -10.01 2.10
N GLY A 325 -43.56 -9.39 2.70
CA GLY A 325 -43.57 -9.06 4.11
C GLY A 325 -42.52 -7.99 4.48
N PRO A 326 -42.29 -7.71 5.77
CA PRO A 326 -41.47 -6.59 6.22
C PRO A 326 -39.94 -6.83 6.10
N GLU A 327 -39.47 -7.85 5.34
CA GLU A 327 -38.05 -8.15 5.19
C GLU A 327 -37.44 -7.48 3.94
N GLU A 328 -36.58 -6.51 4.19
CA GLU A 328 -35.88 -5.72 3.16
C GLU A 328 -35.11 -6.60 2.14
N ASN A 329 -34.48 -7.65 2.59
CA ASN A 329 -33.72 -8.56 1.71
C ASN A 329 -34.62 -9.29 0.70
N ARG A 330 -35.85 -9.58 1.04
CA ARG A 330 -36.83 -10.19 0.11
C ARG A 330 -37.30 -9.21 -0.96
N LEU A 331 -37.57 -7.98 -0.56
CA LEU A 331 -37.95 -6.93 -1.48
C LEU A 331 -36.81 -6.62 -2.47
N ARG A 332 -35.60 -6.47 -1.97
CA ARG A 332 -34.42 -6.25 -2.79
C ARG A 332 -34.23 -7.36 -3.82
N HIS A 333 -34.37 -8.61 -3.41
CA HIS A 333 -34.20 -9.76 -4.30
C HIS A 333 -35.25 -9.78 -5.42
N ILE A 334 -36.51 -9.47 -5.14
CA ILE A 334 -37.56 -9.39 -6.16
C ILE A 334 -37.30 -8.26 -7.14
N LEU A 335 -36.84 -7.12 -6.65
CA LEU A 335 -36.46 -6.00 -7.51
C LEU A 335 -35.25 -6.37 -8.42
N GLU A 336 -34.29 -7.15 -7.93
CA GLU A 336 -33.21 -7.70 -8.75
C GLU A 336 -33.71 -8.64 -9.86
N VAL A 337 -34.68 -9.49 -9.55
CA VAL A 337 -35.31 -10.38 -10.55
C VAL A 337 -36.02 -9.58 -11.64
N TYR A 338 -36.78 -8.55 -11.29
CA TYR A 338 -37.45 -7.70 -12.28
C TYR A 338 -36.47 -6.86 -13.10
N PHE A 339 -35.36 -6.44 -12.51
CA PHE A 339 -34.29 -5.76 -13.22
C PHE A 339 -33.62 -6.68 -14.27
N THR A 340 -33.31 -7.92 -13.88
CA THR A 340 -32.74 -8.92 -14.80
C THR A 340 -33.68 -9.33 -15.91
N GLN A 341 -35.00 -9.22 -15.69
CA GLN A 341 -36.04 -9.46 -16.71
C GLN A 341 -36.32 -8.25 -17.61
N GLY A 342 -35.61 -7.12 -17.43
CA GLY A 342 -35.86 -5.88 -18.18
C GLY A 342 -37.21 -5.22 -17.88
N LYS A 343 -37.88 -5.59 -16.79
CA LYS A 343 -39.13 -5.00 -16.33
C LYS A 343 -38.94 -3.82 -15.40
N LEU A 344 -37.77 -3.69 -14.83
CA LEU A 344 -37.32 -2.60 -14.01
C LEU A 344 -36.14 -1.96 -14.74
N ILE A 345 -36.23 -0.69 -15.09
CA ILE A 345 -35.20 0.06 -15.80
C ILE A 345 -34.80 1.28 -14.99
N TRP A 346 -33.61 1.77 -15.24
CA TRP A 346 -33.11 3.00 -14.61
C TRP A 346 -33.53 4.21 -15.45
N ARG A 347 -34.24 5.18 -14.85
CA ARG A 347 -34.66 6.41 -15.49
C ARG A 347 -34.57 7.57 -14.52
N ASP A 348 -34.10 8.73 -14.95
CA ASP A 348 -34.05 9.99 -14.20
C ASP A 348 -33.47 9.91 -12.79
N GLY A 349 -32.42 9.08 -12.59
CA GLY A 349 -31.74 8.93 -11.30
C GLY A 349 -32.41 7.96 -10.33
N GLY A 350 -33.32 7.11 -10.79
CA GLY A 350 -33.99 6.05 -10.04
C GLY A 350 -34.36 4.86 -10.89
N MET A 351 -34.71 3.73 -10.28
CA MET A 351 -35.24 2.58 -10.97
C MET A 351 -36.77 2.67 -11.10
N GLU A 352 -37.29 2.53 -12.27
CA GLU A 352 -38.73 2.57 -12.58
C GLU A 352 -39.18 1.27 -13.24
N PHE A 353 -40.42 0.83 -12.97
CA PHE A 353 -41.03 -0.27 -13.70
C PHE A 353 -41.47 0.17 -15.09
N CYS A 354 -41.16 -0.63 -16.10
CA CYS A 354 -41.62 -0.42 -17.49
C CYS A 354 -43.08 -0.78 -17.69
N CYS A 355 -43.80 -1.27 -16.68
CA CYS A 355 -45.21 -1.70 -16.75
C CYS A 355 -45.98 -1.18 -15.54
N ALA A 356 -47.28 -1.03 -15.68
CA ALA A 356 -48.13 -0.61 -14.57
C ALA A 356 -48.15 -1.63 -13.43
N ALA A 357 -48.40 -1.16 -12.20
CA ALA A 357 -48.37 -1.98 -10.99
C ALA A 357 -49.29 -3.23 -11.06
N ASP A 358 -50.39 -3.14 -11.77
CA ASP A 358 -51.38 -4.22 -12.00
C ASP A 358 -50.88 -5.25 -13.04
N GLU A 359 -49.98 -4.89 -13.92
CA GLU A 359 -49.36 -5.79 -14.90
C GLU A 359 -48.15 -6.55 -14.31
N LEU A 360 -47.68 -6.15 -13.13
CA LEU A 360 -46.67 -6.90 -12.38
C LEU A 360 -47.22 -8.26 -11.96
N LYS A 361 -46.85 -9.31 -12.71
CA LYS A 361 -47.18 -10.69 -12.32
C LYS A 361 -46.29 -11.07 -11.11
N LEU A 362 -46.73 -10.64 -9.92
CA LEU A 362 -46.16 -11.14 -8.69
C LEU A 362 -46.31 -12.65 -8.64
N PRO A 363 -45.25 -13.43 -8.31
CA PRO A 363 -45.41 -14.84 -8.04
C PRO A 363 -46.45 -15.00 -6.93
N GLY A 364 -47.45 -15.84 -7.04
CA GLY A 364 -48.54 -15.96 -6.05
C GLY A 364 -48.03 -16.27 -4.62
N ARG A 365 -48.88 -16.09 -3.61
CA ARG A 365 -48.50 -16.34 -2.19
C ARG A 365 -47.80 -17.68 -2.04
N LEU A 366 -46.61 -17.64 -1.44
CA LEU A 366 -45.54 -18.64 -1.31
C LEU A 366 -45.99 -20.05 -0.88
N ASP A 367 -47.11 -20.22 -0.18
CA ASP A 367 -47.49 -21.49 0.48
C ASP A 367 -48.26 -22.51 -0.34
N ARG A 368 -49.06 -22.07 -1.35
CA ARG A 368 -49.85 -23.04 -2.13
C ARG A 368 -49.32 -23.19 -3.59
N ARG A 369 -48.76 -22.12 -4.16
CA ARG A 369 -48.32 -22.13 -5.55
C ARG A 369 -46.96 -22.76 -5.69
N ASP A 370 -46.01 -22.46 -4.80
CA ASP A 370 -44.67 -23.03 -4.81
C ASP A 370 -44.70 -24.54 -4.59
N ARG A 371 -45.61 -25.00 -3.75
CA ARG A 371 -45.84 -26.45 -3.53
C ARG A 371 -46.39 -27.09 -4.82
N ASN A 372 -47.33 -26.46 -5.53
CA ASN A 372 -47.86 -26.97 -6.76
C ASN A 372 -46.86 -26.89 -7.91
N ASP A 373 -46.07 -25.82 -7.97
CA ASP A 373 -45.05 -25.63 -9.01
C ASP A 373 -43.89 -26.60 -8.79
N PHE A 374 -43.43 -26.78 -7.57
CA PHE A 374 -42.43 -27.82 -7.23
C PHE A 374 -42.88 -29.23 -7.62
N HIS A 375 -44.12 -29.58 -7.30
CA HIS A 375 -44.66 -30.92 -7.62
C HIS A 375 -45.01 -31.13 -9.12
N ARG A 376 -45.19 -30.04 -9.89
CA ARG A 376 -45.37 -30.07 -11.33
C ARG A 376 -44.11 -30.26 -12.11
N LEU A 377 -42.94 -29.97 -11.50
CA LEU A 377 -41.67 -30.15 -12.18
C LEU A 377 -41.38 -31.66 -12.41
N PRO A 378 -40.68 -32.00 -13.49
CA PRO A 378 -40.18 -33.35 -13.71
C PRO A 378 -39.23 -33.75 -12.57
N TYR A 379 -39.06 -35.05 -12.34
CA TYR A 379 -38.22 -35.57 -11.24
C TYR A 379 -36.80 -34.97 -11.23
N SER A 380 -36.20 -34.77 -12.43
CA SER A 380 -34.90 -34.15 -12.59
C SER A 380 -34.87 -32.70 -12.04
N GLY A 381 -35.86 -31.88 -12.40
CA GLY A 381 -35.97 -30.50 -11.93
C GLY A 381 -36.15 -30.40 -10.41
N ARG A 382 -37.03 -31.24 -9.82
CA ARG A 382 -37.23 -31.32 -8.36
C ARG A 382 -35.91 -31.71 -7.66
N LYS A 383 -35.17 -32.69 -8.23
CA LYS A 383 -33.88 -33.11 -7.69
C LYS A 383 -32.88 -31.97 -7.72
N THR A 384 -32.77 -31.20 -8.84
CA THR A 384 -31.86 -30.06 -8.95
C THR A 384 -32.18 -28.97 -7.92
N ILE A 385 -33.47 -28.66 -7.71
CA ILE A 385 -33.88 -27.66 -6.68
C ILE A 385 -33.47 -28.14 -5.27
N ILE A 386 -33.75 -29.41 -4.93
CA ILE A 386 -33.37 -29.96 -3.64
C ILE A 386 -31.85 -29.90 -3.45
N LEU A 387 -31.10 -30.32 -4.45
CA LEU A 387 -29.64 -30.28 -4.41
C LEU A 387 -29.09 -28.84 -4.31
N SER A 388 -29.68 -27.89 -5.05
CA SER A 388 -29.28 -26.47 -4.97
C SER A 388 -29.61 -25.87 -3.61
N ALA A 389 -30.74 -26.17 -3.01
CA ALA A 389 -31.08 -25.73 -1.66
C ALA A 389 -30.08 -26.26 -0.60
N MET A 390 -29.66 -27.51 -0.77
CA MET A 390 -28.69 -28.15 0.15
C MET A 390 -27.25 -27.69 -0.09
N ALA A 391 -26.91 -27.23 -1.30
CA ALA A 391 -25.62 -26.63 -1.59
C ALA A 391 -25.42 -25.23 -0.97
N GLY A 392 -26.49 -24.61 -0.46
CA GLY A 392 -26.44 -23.25 0.09
C GLY A 392 -27.10 -22.20 -0.81
N GLY A 393 -27.54 -22.60 -2.00
CA GLY A 393 -28.22 -21.74 -2.95
C GLY A 393 -27.83 -22.02 -4.40
N ARG A 394 -28.30 -21.18 -5.29
CA ARG A 394 -28.03 -21.32 -6.74
C ARG A 394 -26.53 -21.08 -7.06
N THR A 395 -25.92 -20.07 -6.46
CA THR A 395 -24.53 -19.69 -6.73
C THR A 395 -23.55 -20.80 -6.36
N GLU A 396 -23.74 -21.42 -5.21
CA GLU A 396 -22.92 -22.54 -4.74
C GLU A 396 -23.18 -23.79 -5.59
N ALA A 397 -24.43 -24.00 -6.00
CA ALA A 397 -24.81 -25.11 -6.86
C ALA A 397 -24.21 -24.97 -8.29
N GLU A 398 -24.13 -23.75 -8.84
CA GLU A 398 -23.47 -23.45 -10.11
C GLU A 398 -21.96 -23.68 -10.01
N ALA A 399 -21.31 -23.24 -8.90
CA ALA A 399 -19.88 -23.38 -8.68
C ALA A 399 -19.40 -24.83 -8.64
N ILE A 400 -20.28 -25.79 -8.32
CA ILE A 400 -20.00 -27.23 -8.29
C ILE A 400 -20.80 -28.02 -9.33
N GLY A 401 -21.28 -27.34 -10.39
CA GLY A 401 -21.93 -27.97 -11.54
C GLY A 401 -23.23 -28.73 -11.23
N ILE A 402 -23.93 -28.37 -10.17
CA ILE A 402 -25.29 -28.92 -9.87
C ILE A 402 -26.36 -28.16 -10.62
N ALA A 403 -26.24 -26.83 -10.75
CA ALA A 403 -27.09 -25.97 -11.54
C ALA A 403 -26.35 -25.54 -12.82
N ASP A 404 -27.11 -25.36 -13.90
CA ASP A 404 -26.56 -24.92 -15.19
C ASP A 404 -26.34 -23.40 -15.17
N PRO A 405 -25.07 -22.91 -15.30
CA PRO A 405 -24.78 -21.48 -15.31
C PRO A 405 -25.39 -20.77 -16.52
N ASP A 406 -25.71 -21.50 -17.63
CA ASP A 406 -26.25 -20.93 -18.87
C ASP A 406 -27.80 -20.73 -18.83
N GLY A 407 -28.41 -20.89 -17.65
CA GLY A 407 -29.81 -20.48 -17.44
C GLY A 407 -30.85 -21.47 -17.82
N LYS A 408 -30.52 -22.75 -18.15
CA LYS A 408 -31.51 -23.79 -18.45
C LYS A 408 -32.31 -24.23 -17.20
N ASP A 409 -31.84 -23.85 -16.01
CA ASP A 409 -32.46 -24.14 -14.72
C ASP A 409 -33.25 -22.94 -14.17
N ASP A 410 -33.95 -22.20 -15.02
CA ASP A 410 -34.74 -21.00 -14.65
C ASP A 410 -35.85 -21.27 -13.60
N PHE A 411 -36.13 -22.54 -13.32
CA PHE A 411 -37.05 -22.95 -12.25
C PHE A 411 -36.41 -22.95 -10.86
N ILE A 412 -35.05 -22.72 -10.74
CA ILE A 412 -34.39 -22.65 -9.45
C ILE A 412 -34.59 -21.25 -8.87
N THR A 413 -35.68 -21.08 -8.15
CA THR A 413 -36.00 -19.80 -7.51
C THR A 413 -35.84 -19.88 -6.00
N PRO A 414 -35.48 -18.77 -5.31
CA PRO A 414 -35.33 -18.77 -3.86
C PRO A 414 -36.51 -19.32 -3.07
N PRO A 415 -37.78 -19.08 -3.45
CA PRO A 415 -38.95 -19.70 -2.81
C PRO A 415 -38.94 -21.22 -2.91
N LEU A 416 -38.62 -21.78 -4.08
CA LEU A 416 -38.56 -23.24 -4.28
C LEU A 416 -37.39 -23.87 -3.55
N LEU A 417 -36.23 -23.18 -3.47
CA LEU A 417 -35.09 -23.60 -2.67
C LEU A 417 -35.44 -23.67 -1.18
N ARG A 418 -36.14 -22.65 -0.64
CA ARG A 418 -36.60 -22.63 0.74
C ARG A 418 -37.62 -23.74 1.00
N TYR A 419 -38.61 -23.89 0.13
CA TYR A 419 -39.59 -24.97 0.25
C TYR A 419 -38.93 -26.35 0.28
N ALA A 420 -37.95 -26.59 -0.58
CA ALA A 420 -37.18 -27.81 -0.61
C ALA A 420 -36.41 -28.02 0.70
N ASP A 421 -35.74 -27.00 1.22
CA ASP A 421 -35.00 -27.08 2.50
C ASP A 421 -35.92 -27.37 3.70
N GLU A 422 -37.08 -26.75 3.75
CA GLU A 422 -38.05 -26.94 4.87
C GLU A 422 -38.77 -28.27 4.82
N ASN A 423 -39.00 -28.86 3.65
CA ASN A 423 -39.87 -30.03 3.48
C ASN A 423 -39.13 -31.36 3.24
N VAL A 424 -37.80 -31.36 3.28
CA VAL A 424 -37.00 -32.60 3.20
C VAL A 424 -36.66 -33.15 4.58
N SER A 425 -36.84 -34.48 4.79
CA SER A 425 -36.51 -35.10 6.07
C SER A 425 -35.05 -34.91 6.44
N ILE A 426 -34.74 -34.82 7.75
CA ILE A 426 -33.36 -34.63 8.25
C ILE A 426 -32.39 -35.65 7.68
N GLN A 427 -32.81 -36.95 7.63
CA GLN A 427 -31.94 -38.02 7.09
C GLN A 427 -31.69 -37.88 5.60
N THR A 428 -32.71 -37.50 4.83
CA THR A 428 -32.59 -37.23 3.38
C THR A 428 -31.73 -36.02 3.15
N ARG A 429 -31.89 -34.96 3.94
CA ARG A 429 -31.11 -33.74 3.91
C ARG A 429 -29.61 -34.06 4.13
N ARG A 430 -29.28 -34.77 5.24
CA ARG A 430 -27.90 -35.18 5.55
C ARG A 430 -27.25 -35.95 4.39
N ARG A 431 -27.96 -36.96 3.85
CA ARG A 431 -27.46 -37.79 2.76
C ARG A 431 -27.20 -36.99 1.45
N PHE A 432 -28.08 -36.06 1.13
CA PHE A 432 -27.89 -35.24 -0.08
C PHE A 432 -26.82 -34.16 0.13
N THR A 433 -26.77 -33.50 1.29
CA THR A 433 -25.72 -32.52 1.65
C THR A 433 -24.33 -33.19 1.59
N GLU A 434 -24.20 -34.43 2.11
CA GLU A 434 -22.95 -35.21 2.00
C GLU A 434 -22.55 -35.44 0.53
N LYS A 435 -23.49 -35.85 -0.34
CA LYS A 435 -23.21 -36.10 -1.76
C LYS A 435 -22.79 -34.82 -2.50
N ILE A 436 -23.37 -33.68 -2.14
CA ILE A 436 -23.01 -32.39 -2.71
C ILE A 436 -21.60 -31.99 -2.25
N ALA A 437 -21.32 -32.21 -0.96
CA ALA A 437 -20.00 -31.98 -0.39
C ALA A 437 -18.93 -32.88 -1.04
N ASP A 438 -19.24 -34.17 -1.27
CA ASP A 438 -18.37 -35.11 -1.99
C ASP A 438 -18.05 -34.58 -3.39
N ARG A 439 -19.05 -34.08 -4.09
CA ARG A 439 -18.84 -33.51 -5.44
C ARG A 439 -17.96 -32.26 -5.39
N ALA A 440 -18.21 -31.35 -4.46
CA ALA A 440 -17.39 -30.15 -4.28
C ALA A 440 -15.93 -30.51 -3.96
N ALA A 441 -15.70 -31.48 -3.09
CA ALA A 441 -14.36 -31.86 -2.67
C ALA A 441 -13.61 -32.69 -3.74
N LEU A 442 -14.26 -33.70 -4.34
CA LEU A 442 -13.60 -34.69 -5.18
C LEU A 442 -13.50 -34.27 -6.65
N GLU A 443 -14.56 -33.67 -7.21
CA GLU A 443 -14.60 -33.26 -8.60
C GLU A 443 -14.05 -31.83 -8.82
N TYR A 444 -14.36 -30.91 -7.92
CA TYR A 444 -14.01 -29.48 -8.05
C TYR A 444 -12.88 -29.03 -7.12
N LYS A 445 -12.42 -29.86 -6.18
CA LYS A 445 -11.39 -29.54 -5.16
C LYS A 445 -11.68 -28.20 -4.44
N ASN A 446 -12.95 -27.92 -4.19
CA ASN A 446 -13.40 -26.70 -3.53
C ASN A 446 -13.76 -26.99 -2.08
N TYR A 447 -12.77 -26.93 -1.20
CA TYR A 447 -12.92 -27.22 0.22
C TYR A 447 -13.67 -26.11 0.97
N GLN A 448 -13.63 -24.87 0.50
CA GLN A 448 -14.39 -23.76 1.09
C GLN A 448 -15.91 -23.99 0.99
N ILE A 449 -16.38 -24.69 -0.05
CA ILE A 449 -17.77 -25.12 -0.20
C ILE A 449 -18.02 -26.46 0.46
N ALA A 450 -17.09 -27.40 0.35
CA ALA A 450 -17.29 -28.77 0.85
C ALA A 450 -17.33 -28.83 2.40
N SER A 451 -16.45 -28.07 3.08
CA SER A 451 -16.35 -28.09 4.54
C SER A 451 -17.65 -27.72 5.26
N PRO A 452 -18.28 -26.55 5.01
CA PRO A 452 -19.54 -26.21 5.68
C PRO A 452 -20.67 -27.21 5.38
N LEU A 453 -20.65 -27.88 4.23
CA LEU A 453 -21.63 -28.90 3.87
C LEU A 453 -21.41 -30.20 4.64
N TYR A 454 -20.15 -30.66 4.78
CA TYR A 454 -19.85 -31.85 5.59
C TYR A 454 -20.15 -31.62 7.08
N LEU A 455 -19.83 -30.42 7.59
CA LEU A 455 -20.18 -30.02 8.96
C LEU A 455 -21.71 -30.00 9.16
N ARG A 456 -22.47 -29.52 8.18
CA ARG A 456 -23.93 -29.52 8.19
C ARG A 456 -24.52 -30.94 8.05
N ALA A 457 -23.85 -31.82 7.33
CA ALA A 457 -24.22 -33.23 7.20
C ALA A 457 -23.80 -34.07 8.43
N GLU A 458 -22.98 -33.48 9.30
CA GLU A 458 -22.44 -34.13 10.51
C GLU A 458 -21.65 -35.43 10.23
N VAL A 459 -20.88 -35.43 9.13
CA VAL A 459 -20.02 -36.55 8.73
C VAL A 459 -18.58 -36.22 9.16
N LEU A 460 -18.23 -36.63 10.40
CA LEU A 460 -17.02 -36.22 11.09
C LEU A 460 -15.74 -36.45 10.25
N ASP A 461 -15.51 -37.63 9.67
CA ASP A 461 -14.28 -37.93 8.96
C ASP A 461 -14.05 -37.03 7.73
N LYS A 462 -15.12 -36.79 6.97
CA LYS A 462 -15.07 -35.94 5.77
C LYS A 462 -15.03 -34.44 6.16
N ALA A 463 -15.80 -34.05 7.20
CA ALA A 463 -15.78 -32.70 7.74
C ALA A 463 -14.38 -32.34 8.27
N TYR A 464 -13.71 -33.29 8.93
CA TYR A 464 -12.38 -33.09 9.50
C TYR A 464 -11.37 -32.72 8.43
N THR A 465 -11.17 -33.52 7.39
CA THR A 465 -10.21 -33.26 6.33
C THR A 465 -10.57 -31.98 5.56
N ALA A 466 -11.81 -31.84 5.11
CA ALA A 466 -12.23 -30.69 4.33
C ALA A 466 -12.18 -29.36 5.12
N THR A 467 -12.39 -29.40 6.45
CA THR A 467 -12.33 -28.18 7.27
C THR A 467 -10.89 -27.74 7.51
N LEU A 468 -9.96 -28.69 7.74
CA LEU A 468 -8.54 -28.35 7.88
C LEU A 468 -8.01 -27.73 6.58
N ASP A 469 -8.35 -28.32 5.41
CA ASP A 469 -7.95 -27.76 4.12
C ASP A 469 -8.57 -26.38 3.88
N ALA A 470 -9.88 -26.21 4.09
CA ALA A 470 -10.57 -24.93 3.93
C ALA A 470 -10.05 -23.85 4.90
N SER A 471 -9.76 -24.21 6.16
CA SER A 471 -9.21 -23.27 7.14
C SER A 471 -7.81 -22.80 6.74
N ASN A 472 -6.98 -23.69 6.19
CA ASN A 472 -5.67 -23.33 5.63
C ASN A 472 -5.78 -22.39 4.43
N GLU A 473 -6.72 -22.67 3.50
CA GLU A 473 -6.99 -21.77 2.36
C GLU A 473 -7.42 -20.38 2.83
N PHE A 474 -8.40 -20.29 3.76
CA PHE A 474 -8.85 -19.03 4.32
C PHE A 474 -7.75 -18.27 5.09
N THR A 475 -6.90 -18.97 5.81
CA THR A 475 -5.76 -18.39 6.53
C THR A 475 -4.74 -17.81 5.54
N ASN A 476 -4.44 -18.51 4.43
CA ASN A 476 -3.57 -18.04 3.38
C ASN A 476 -4.14 -16.82 2.62
N GLU A 477 -5.48 -16.70 2.58
CA GLU A 477 -6.20 -15.57 2.00
C GLU A 477 -6.40 -14.40 3.01
N ASN A 478 -5.86 -14.49 4.23
CA ASN A 478 -6.08 -13.57 5.36
C ASN A 478 -7.57 -13.43 5.78
N ARG A 479 -8.37 -14.45 5.55
CA ARG A 479 -9.82 -14.51 5.89
C ARG A 479 -10.04 -15.30 7.19
N TYR A 480 -9.39 -14.84 8.25
CA TYR A 480 -9.33 -15.56 9.55
C TYR A 480 -10.68 -15.82 10.20
N GLU A 481 -11.64 -14.87 10.10
CA GLU A 481 -12.99 -15.05 10.66
C GLU A 481 -13.69 -16.29 10.10
N HIS A 482 -13.57 -16.55 8.80
CA HIS A 482 -14.14 -17.75 8.18
C HIS A 482 -13.43 -19.04 8.61
N ALA A 483 -12.10 -18.97 8.78
CA ALA A 483 -11.34 -20.11 9.29
C ALA A 483 -11.80 -20.46 10.72
N PHE A 484 -11.94 -19.48 11.60
CA PHE A 484 -12.40 -19.70 12.97
C PHE A 484 -13.83 -20.22 13.04
N GLU A 485 -14.75 -19.69 12.24
CA GLU A 485 -16.13 -20.18 12.19
C GLU A 485 -16.21 -21.68 11.85
N LEU A 486 -15.40 -22.14 10.89
CA LEU A 486 -15.34 -23.55 10.53
C LEU A 486 -14.67 -24.41 11.61
N LEU A 487 -13.57 -23.94 12.19
CA LEU A 487 -12.84 -24.64 13.24
C LEU A 487 -13.70 -24.78 14.51
N ASP A 488 -14.46 -23.74 14.92
CA ASP A 488 -15.40 -23.81 16.04
C ASP A 488 -16.46 -24.90 15.87
N ARG A 489 -17.04 -24.98 14.68
CA ARG A 489 -18.03 -26.00 14.33
C ARG A 489 -17.43 -27.42 14.34
N LEU A 490 -16.18 -27.54 13.83
CA LEU A 490 -15.51 -28.84 13.85
C LEU A 490 -15.10 -29.26 15.25
N VAL A 491 -14.61 -28.33 16.09
CA VAL A 491 -14.33 -28.59 17.52
C VAL A 491 -15.59 -29.10 18.23
N ALA A 492 -16.74 -28.42 18.01
CA ALA A 492 -18.02 -28.84 18.61
C ALA A 492 -18.45 -30.26 18.14
N LEU A 493 -18.23 -30.58 16.85
CA LEU A 493 -18.52 -31.89 16.29
C LEU A 493 -17.60 -32.97 16.88
N CYS A 494 -16.28 -32.73 16.95
CA CYS A 494 -15.33 -33.67 17.57
C CYS A 494 -15.63 -33.94 19.04
N ARG A 495 -16.02 -32.90 19.82
CA ARG A 495 -16.39 -33.04 21.22
C ARG A 495 -17.68 -33.87 21.36
N ARG A 496 -18.67 -33.64 20.51
CA ARG A 496 -19.95 -34.40 20.53
C ARG A 496 -19.75 -35.88 20.21
N GLU A 497 -18.90 -36.20 19.22
CA GLU A 497 -18.58 -37.56 18.82
C GLU A 497 -17.51 -38.21 19.74
N ASN A 498 -16.97 -37.45 20.70
CA ASN A 498 -15.90 -37.87 21.62
C ASN A 498 -14.63 -38.38 20.91
N ASP A 499 -14.32 -37.81 19.74
CA ASP A 499 -13.13 -38.19 18.97
C ASP A 499 -11.94 -37.33 19.43
N ILE A 500 -11.29 -37.76 20.50
CA ILE A 500 -10.16 -37.06 21.11
C ILE A 500 -8.96 -36.88 20.13
N PRO A 501 -8.56 -37.92 19.36
CA PRO A 501 -7.47 -37.76 18.38
C PRO A 501 -7.71 -36.64 17.40
N LYS A 502 -8.89 -36.56 16.76
CA LYS A 502 -9.21 -35.48 15.83
C LYS A 502 -9.33 -34.12 16.52
N LEU A 503 -9.92 -34.08 17.72
CA LEU A 503 -10.05 -32.85 18.51
C LEU A 503 -8.68 -32.18 18.75
N ARG A 504 -7.65 -32.96 19.09
CA ARG A 504 -6.30 -32.47 19.33
C ARG A 504 -5.72 -31.76 18.10
N VAL A 505 -5.85 -32.39 16.91
CA VAL A 505 -5.34 -31.78 15.65
C VAL A 505 -6.11 -30.52 15.29
N VAL A 506 -7.43 -30.50 15.47
CA VAL A 506 -8.25 -29.31 15.20
C VAL A 506 -7.90 -28.15 16.14
N LEU A 507 -7.71 -28.44 17.42
CA LEU A 507 -7.27 -27.44 18.40
C LEU A 507 -5.86 -26.93 18.11
N MET A 508 -4.96 -27.78 17.57
CA MET A 508 -3.64 -27.38 17.10
C MET A 508 -3.73 -26.38 15.97
N GLN A 509 -4.48 -26.70 14.91
CA GLN A 509 -4.72 -25.81 13.78
C GLN A 509 -5.35 -24.46 14.24
N TYR A 510 -6.27 -24.54 15.22
CA TYR A 510 -6.90 -23.35 15.79
C TYR A 510 -5.86 -22.45 16.50
N GLY A 511 -5.05 -23.03 17.40
CA GLY A 511 -3.99 -22.33 18.11
C GLY A 511 -2.93 -21.72 17.17
N ASP A 512 -2.56 -22.45 16.11
CA ASP A 512 -1.62 -21.95 15.10
C ASP A 512 -2.18 -20.74 14.34
N THR A 513 -3.48 -20.79 13.99
CA THR A 513 -4.15 -19.65 13.34
C THR A 513 -4.22 -18.42 14.26
N GLU A 514 -4.53 -18.62 15.57
CA GLU A 514 -4.51 -17.54 16.58
C GLU A 514 -3.10 -16.95 16.79
N LYS A 515 -2.08 -17.81 16.80
CA LYS A 515 -0.66 -17.38 16.86
C LYS A 515 -0.26 -16.52 15.66
N MET A 516 -0.70 -16.89 14.45
CA MET A 516 -0.41 -16.13 13.23
C MET A 516 -0.98 -14.70 13.25
N ILE A 517 -2.16 -14.49 13.83
CA ILE A 517 -2.76 -13.14 13.94
C ILE A 517 -2.29 -12.36 15.18
N GLY A 518 -1.43 -12.97 16.03
CA GLY A 518 -0.86 -12.33 17.21
C GLY A 518 -1.70 -12.48 18.49
N GLU A 519 -2.79 -13.25 18.46
CA GLU A 519 -3.64 -13.54 19.63
C GLU A 519 -3.00 -14.60 20.54
N ASN A 520 -1.76 -14.29 21.00
CA ASN A 520 -0.90 -15.22 21.73
C ASN A 520 -1.52 -15.79 23.02
N GLY A 521 -2.45 -15.06 23.67
CA GLY A 521 -3.14 -15.53 24.87
C GLY A 521 -4.12 -16.68 24.57
N ARG A 522 -4.91 -16.52 23.51
CA ARG A 522 -5.88 -17.54 23.06
C ARG A 522 -5.17 -18.77 22.50
N ALA A 523 -4.10 -18.58 21.71
CA ALA A 523 -3.28 -19.68 21.23
C ALA A 523 -2.76 -20.55 22.39
N GLU A 524 -2.25 -19.91 23.46
CA GLU A 524 -1.79 -20.60 24.68
C GLU A 524 -2.90 -21.42 25.35
N GLU A 525 -4.13 -20.88 25.43
CA GLU A 525 -5.27 -21.59 25.96
C GLU A 525 -5.59 -22.88 25.17
N LYS A 526 -5.57 -22.81 23.84
CA LYS A 526 -5.80 -23.97 22.97
C LYS A 526 -4.71 -25.01 23.14
N TYR A 527 -3.43 -24.62 23.20
CA TYR A 527 -2.32 -25.55 23.43
C TYR A 527 -2.40 -26.20 24.82
N ARG A 528 -2.78 -25.47 25.87
CA ARG A 528 -3.01 -26.02 27.20
C ARG A 528 -4.22 -26.98 27.27
N GLU A 529 -5.27 -26.68 26.50
CA GLU A 529 -6.40 -27.59 26.36
C GLU A 529 -5.94 -28.91 25.74
N ILE A 530 -5.15 -28.89 24.68
CA ILE A 530 -4.58 -30.12 24.09
C ILE A 530 -3.78 -30.88 25.12
N MET A 531 -2.89 -30.25 25.88
CA MET A 531 -2.10 -30.89 26.93
C MET A 531 -2.99 -31.59 27.97
N SER A 532 -4.13 -31.00 28.34
CA SER A 532 -5.07 -31.58 29.29
C SER A 532 -5.72 -32.88 28.80
N LEU A 533 -5.78 -33.06 27.47
CA LEU A 533 -6.32 -34.28 26.83
C LEU A 533 -5.29 -35.44 26.78
N TYR A 534 -4.04 -35.23 27.27
CA TYR A 534 -2.94 -36.22 27.24
C TYR A 534 -2.65 -36.86 28.60
N LYS A 535 -3.61 -36.88 29.54
CA LYS A 535 -3.38 -37.43 30.91
C LYS A 535 -2.83 -38.86 30.96
N ASP A 536 -3.06 -39.67 29.90
CA ASP A 536 -2.73 -41.09 29.88
C ASP A 536 -1.77 -41.52 28.73
N SER A 537 -1.20 -40.58 27.93
CA SER A 537 -0.33 -40.95 26.78
C SER A 537 0.78 -39.93 26.63
N PRO A 538 1.90 -40.08 27.35
CA PRO A 538 2.96 -39.03 27.39
C PRO A 538 3.80 -38.91 26.12
N ASN A 539 3.84 -39.90 25.21
CA ASN A 539 4.77 -39.95 24.08
C ASN A 539 4.03 -39.89 22.72
N ASP A 540 3.37 -38.78 22.48
CA ASP A 540 2.65 -38.55 21.23
C ASP A 540 3.28 -37.39 20.46
N LYS A 541 3.37 -37.53 19.12
CA LYS A 541 3.93 -36.55 18.21
C LYS A 541 3.25 -35.18 18.30
N ILE A 542 1.91 -35.18 18.46
CA ILE A 542 1.14 -33.91 18.58
C ILE A 542 1.50 -33.21 19.89
N LEU A 543 1.70 -33.95 20.99
CA LEU A 543 2.14 -33.36 22.25
C LEU A 543 3.51 -32.71 22.13
N ALA A 544 4.43 -33.35 21.43
CA ALA A 544 5.75 -32.76 21.16
C ALA A 544 5.64 -31.48 20.28
N GLU A 545 4.76 -31.47 19.28
CA GLU A 545 4.47 -30.29 18.47
C GLU A 545 3.88 -29.16 19.31
N VAL A 546 2.92 -29.44 20.19
CA VAL A 546 2.36 -28.47 21.15
C VAL A 546 3.44 -27.85 22.05
N TYR A 547 4.33 -28.68 22.63
CA TYR A 547 5.42 -28.17 23.44
C TYR A 547 6.39 -27.29 22.63
N LYS A 548 6.68 -27.66 21.38
CA LYS A 548 7.53 -26.89 20.48
C LYS A 548 6.89 -25.52 20.18
N ASP A 549 5.57 -25.48 19.88
CA ASP A 549 4.83 -24.26 19.56
C ASP A 549 4.64 -23.37 20.79
N LEU A 550 4.41 -23.95 21.97
CA LEU A 550 4.46 -23.22 23.24
C LEU A 550 5.84 -22.61 23.50
N GLY A 551 6.91 -23.33 23.20
CA GLY A 551 8.27 -22.81 23.29
C GLY A 551 8.48 -21.58 22.42
N ASP A 552 7.99 -21.61 21.18
CA ASP A 552 8.06 -20.47 20.26
C ASP A 552 7.16 -19.31 20.73
N LEU A 553 5.96 -19.60 21.20
CA LEU A 553 5.02 -18.63 21.77
C LEU A 553 5.63 -17.92 23.00
N TYR A 554 6.23 -18.66 23.94
CA TYR A 554 6.89 -18.07 25.10
C TYR A 554 8.13 -17.24 24.71
N ARG A 555 8.84 -17.63 23.64
CA ARG A 555 9.91 -16.80 23.05
C ARG A 555 9.37 -15.46 22.56
N MET A 556 8.23 -15.47 21.87
CA MET A 556 7.58 -14.23 21.42
C MET A 556 7.08 -13.34 22.57
N LYS A 557 6.63 -13.96 23.66
CA LYS A 557 6.24 -13.26 24.91
C LYS A 557 7.44 -12.84 25.78
N GLN A 558 8.67 -13.13 25.36
CA GLN A 558 9.91 -12.92 26.14
C GLN A 558 9.96 -13.71 27.47
N GLU A 559 9.17 -14.75 27.62
CA GLU A 559 9.15 -15.66 28.77
C GLU A 559 10.13 -16.83 28.55
N PHE A 560 11.41 -16.50 28.37
CA PHE A 560 12.43 -17.40 27.81
C PHE A 560 12.63 -18.70 28.59
N GLU A 561 12.62 -18.65 29.92
CA GLU A 561 12.78 -19.87 30.77
C GLU A 561 11.59 -20.84 30.61
N LYS A 562 10.37 -20.32 30.50
CA LYS A 562 9.19 -21.17 30.18
C LYS A 562 9.31 -21.79 28.79
N GLY A 563 9.82 -21.00 27.83
CA GLY A 563 10.07 -21.46 26.47
C GLY A 563 11.08 -22.61 26.43
N LEU A 564 12.21 -22.49 27.15
CA LEU A 564 13.19 -23.57 27.26
C LEU A 564 12.63 -24.84 27.89
N ASN A 565 11.84 -24.69 28.95
CA ASN A 565 11.23 -25.85 29.61
C ASN A 565 10.29 -26.61 28.66
N ALA A 566 9.46 -25.88 27.94
CA ALA A 566 8.58 -26.48 26.94
C ALA A 566 9.36 -27.19 25.82
N LEU A 567 10.40 -26.52 25.26
CA LEU A 567 11.23 -27.13 24.21
C LEU A 567 11.99 -28.36 24.68
N HIS A 568 12.45 -28.40 25.92
CA HIS A 568 13.10 -29.60 26.49
C HIS A 568 12.12 -30.76 26.65
N GLU A 569 10.83 -30.52 26.96
CA GLU A 569 9.84 -31.58 26.96
C GLU A 569 9.59 -32.10 25.51
N ALA A 570 9.54 -31.18 24.51
CA ALA A 570 9.46 -31.56 23.11
C ALA A 570 10.67 -32.39 22.65
N GLU A 571 11.88 -31.96 23.05
CA GLU A 571 13.15 -32.66 22.75
C GLU A 571 13.12 -34.11 23.27
N LYS A 572 12.72 -34.33 24.52
CA LYS A 572 12.60 -35.69 25.10
C LYS A 572 11.70 -36.58 24.25
N ILE A 573 10.51 -36.09 23.91
CA ILE A 573 9.52 -36.87 23.14
C ILE A 573 10.06 -37.17 21.74
N TYR A 574 10.69 -36.20 21.03
CA TYR A 574 11.24 -36.43 19.70
C TYR A 574 12.44 -37.39 19.71
N ILE A 575 13.22 -37.43 20.79
CA ILE A 575 14.28 -38.45 20.98
C ILE A 575 13.66 -39.84 21.10
N GLU A 576 12.61 -40.00 21.90
CA GLU A 576 11.92 -41.29 22.11
C GLU A 576 11.19 -41.78 20.86
N LEU A 577 10.67 -40.83 20.02
CA LEU A 577 10.04 -41.13 18.73
C LEU A 577 11.05 -41.33 17.59
N ASP A 578 12.34 -41.12 17.82
CA ASP A 578 13.40 -41.08 16.80
C ASP A 578 13.09 -40.15 15.61
N ASP A 579 12.29 -39.08 15.85
CA ASP A 579 12.00 -38.08 14.82
C ASP A 579 13.14 -37.07 14.74
N GLN A 580 14.23 -37.46 14.06
CA GLN A 580 15.47 -36.69 13.96
C GLN A 580 15.23 -35.30 13.31
N LEU A 581 14.27 -35.19 12.38
CA LEU A 581 13.99 -33.92 11.71
C LEU A 581 13.37 -32.91 12.70
N GLN A 582 12.31 -33.31 13.43
CA GLN A 582 11.65 -32.44 14.41
C GLN A 582 12.56 -32.16 15.61
N LEU A 583 13.38 -33.13 16.01
CA LEU A 583 14.44 -32.91 17.01
C LEU A 583 15.39 -31.79 16.55
N SER A 584 15.82 -31.78 15.29
CA SER A 584 16.69 -30.71 14.78
C SER A 584 16.05 -29.33 14.81
N HIS A 585 14.74 -29.23 14.50
CA HIS A 585 14.00 -27.96 14.61
C HIS A 585 13.87 -27.51 16.08
N THR A 586 13.62 -28.44 16.99
CA THR A 586 13.51 -28.16 18.44
C THR A 586 14.84 -27.66 19.00
N LEU A 587 15.96 -28.30 18.67
CA LEU A 587 17.30 -27.87 19.07
C LEU A 587 17.67 -26.49 18.50
N ASN A 588 17.24 -26.18 17.26
CA ASN A 588 17.41 -24.85 16.69
C ASN A 588 16.61 -23.79 17.48
N ASN A 589 15.39 -24.10 17.91
CA ASN A 589 14.58 -23.17 18.72
C ASN A 589 15.18 -22.99 20.12
N ILE A 590 15.69 -24.05 20.76
CA ILE A 590 16.44 -23.98 22.02
C ILE A 590 17.65 -23.06 21.85
N ALA A 591 18.41 -23.23 20.77
CA ALA A 591 19.58 -22.41 20.48
C ALA A 591 19.19 -20.92 20.32
N ASN A 592 18.08 -20.63 19.64
CA ASN A 592 17.57 -19.27 19.48
C ASN A 592 17.24 -18.61 20.83
N ILE A 593 16.55 -19.31 21.74
CA ILE A 593 16.21 -18.79 23.07
C ILE A 593 17.47 -18.61 23.93
N LEU A 594 18.39 -19.58 23.91
CA LEU A 594 19.67 -19.47 24.63
C LEU A 594 20.49 -18.27 24.17
N ALA A 595 20.45 -17.96 22.86
CA ALA A 595 21.09 -16.76 22.30
C ALA A 595 20.49 -15.48 22.89
N MET A 596 19.15 -15.41 23.00
CA MET A 596 18.44 -14.27 23.61
C MET A 596 18.72 -14.09 25.09
N LEU A 597 18.96 -15.21 25.81
CA LEU A 597 19.38 -15.20 27.21
C LEU A 597 20.88 -14.88 27.41
N GLY A 598 21.63 -14.65 26.33
CA GLY A 598 23.08 -14.42 26.41
C GLY A 598 23.90 -15.69 26.69
N ARG A 599 23.29 -16.88 26.71
CA ARG A 599 23.96 -18.18 26.95
C ARG A 599 24.58 -18.69 25.63
N PHE A 600 25.50 -17.91 25.07
CA PHE A 600 26.05 -18.08 23.72
C PHE A 600 26.75 -19.42 23.48
N ASP A 601 27.51 -19.93 24.42
CA ASP A 601 28.25 -21.20 24.26
C ASP A 601 27.28 -22.39 24.14
N GLU A 602 26.23 -22.41 24.97
CA GLU A 602 25.21 -23.44 24.93
C GLU A 602 24.39 -23.35 23.64
N SER A 603 24.07 -22.14 23.20
CA SER A 603 23.41 -21.89 21.90
C SER A 603 24.24 -22.47 20.73
N LEU A 604 25.56 -22.23 20.72
CA LEU A 604 26.46 -22.77 19.69
C LEU A 604 26.52 -24.29 19.67
N ILE A 605 26.48 -24.94 20.87
CA ILE A 605 26.45 -26.42 20.96
C ILE A 605 25.16 -26.94 20.26
N ASN A 606 24.02 -26.34 20.59
CA ASN A 606 22.74 -26.74 20.02
C ASN A 606 22.70 -26.52 18.50
N TYR A 607 23.16 -25.37 17.99
CA TYR A 607 23.24 -25.13 16.54
C TYR A 607 24.15 -26.16 15.83
N ARG A 608 25.27 -26.52 16.41
CA ARG A 608 26.18 -27.54 15.86
C ARG A 608 25.52 -28.93 15.82
N ASN A 609 24.77 -29.28 16.85
CA ASN A 609 24.01 -30.53 16.89
C ASN A 609 22.91 -30.52 15.82
N THR A 610 22.19 -29.42 15.71
CA THR A 610 21.20 -29.20 14.65
C THR A 610 21.78 -29.40 13.27
N LEU A 611 22.90 -28.72 12.96
CA LEU A 611 23.57 -28.84 11.66
C LEU A 611 24.03 -30.27 11.35
N ARG A 612 24.54 -31.02 12.36
CA ARG A 612 24.93 -32.43 12.17
C ARG A 612 23.76 -33.32 11.77
N ILE A 613 22.60 -33.12 12.42
CA ILE A 613 21.38 -33.87 12.13
C ILE A 613 20.88 -33.48 10.73
N GLN A 614 20.71 -32.20 10.46
CA GLN A 614 20.19 -31.68 9.18
C GLN A 614 21.08 -32.08 7.99
N HIS A 615 22.39 -32.04 8.15
CA HIS A 615 23.35 -32.49 7.13
C HIS A 615 23.23 -33.99 6.86
N ARG A 616 23.08 -34.81 7.93
CA ARG A 616 22.88 -36.27 7.78
C ARG A 616 21.56 -36.61 7.05
N LEU A 617 20.53 -35.76 7.27
CA LEU A 617 19.22 -35.92 6.61
C LEU A 617 19.18 -35.28 5.22
N GLU A 618 20.25 -34.61 4.79
CA GLU A 618 20.36 -33.87 3.52
C GLU A 618 19.29 -32.79 3.34
N VAL A 619 18.78 -32.20 4.45
CA VAL A 619 17.74 -31.16 4.42
C VAL A 619 18.41 -29.79 4.27
N TRP A 620 18.92 -29.49 3.10
CA TRP A 620 19.76 -28.30 2.81
C TRP A 620 19.06 -26.97 3.10
N GLN A 621 17.72 -26.90 2.96
CA GLN A 621 16.97 -25.72 3.32
C GLN A 621 17.06 -25.43 4.83
N ALA A 622 16.92 -26.44 5.67
CA ALA A 622 17.05 -26.31 7.11
C ALA A 622 18.49 -25.95 7.51
N VAL A 623 19.49 -26.54 6.84
CA VAL A 623 20.91 -26.19 7.02
C VAL A 623 21.13 -24.71 6.78
N ALA A 624 20.63 -24.16 5.67
CA ALA A 624 20.79 -22.75 5.33
C ALA A 624 20.13 -21.83 6.39
N SER A 625 18.93 -22.17 6.85
CA SER A 625 18.23 -21.44 7.92
C SER A 625 18.99 -21.48 9.24
N THR A 626 19.55 -22.64 9.63
CA THR A 626 20.35 -22.78 10.85
C THR A 626 21.67 -21.98 10.76
N LEU A 627 22.33 -21.98 9.60
CA LEU A 627 23.51 -21.15 9.36
C LEU A 627 23.20 -19.66 9.48
N ASN A 628 22.04 -19.24 8.97
CA ASN A 628 21.58 -17.86 9.10
C ASN A 628 21.31 -17.48 10.57
N ASN A 629 20.66 -18.35 11.35
CA ASN A 629 20.45 -18.12 12.79
C ASN A 629 21.79 -18.07 13.57
N MET A 630 22.70 -18.98 13.28
CA MET A 630 24.05 -18.99 13.86
C MET A 630 24.85 -17.74 13.47
N GLY A 631 24.66 -17.25 12.25
CA GLY A 631 25.21 -15.96 11.80
C GLY A 631 24.67 -14.80 12.65
N GLY A 632 23.38 -14.79 12.93
CA GLY A 632 22.74 -13.83 13.84
C GLY A 632 23.34 -13.84 15.24
N LEU A 633 23.63 -15.04 15.79
CA LEU A 633 24.33 -15.17 17.08
C LEU A 633 25.69 -14.48 17.06
N TYR A 634 26.52 -14.72 16.03
CA TYR A 634 27.83 -14.07 15.91
C TYR A 634 27.70 -12.57 15.66
N PHE A 635 26.65 -12.12 15.03
CA PHE A 635 26.31 -10.70 14.89
C PHE A 635 26.13 -10.03 16.25
N PHE A 636 25.32 -10.61 17.14
CA PHE A 636 25.13 -10.11 18.51
C PHE A 636 26.42 -10.11 19.34
N GLN A 637 27.35 -11.00 19.04
CA GLN A 637 28.69 -11.01 19.66
C GLN A 637 29.66 -9.99 19.05
N GLY A 638 29.26 -9.19 18.04
CA GLY A 638 30.15 -8.29 17.31
C GLY A 638 31.19 -9.01 16.42
N ARG A 639 31.02 -10.31 16.16
CA ARG A 639 31.98 -11.11 15.36
C ARG A 639 31.62 -11.07 13.86
N TYR A 640 31.59 -9.86 13.30
CA TYR A 640 31.07 -9.59 11.95
C TYR A 640 31.73 -10.42 10.84
N SER A 641 33.03 -10.66 10.89
CA SER A 641 33.72 -11.48 9.87
C SER A 641 33.22 -12.94 9.83
N ARG A 642 32.79 -13.51 10.97
CA ARG A 642 32.20 -14.85 11.02
C ARG A 642 30.77 -14.81 10.57
N THR A 643 30.03 -13.78 10.95
CA THR A 643 28.65 -13.54 10.51
C THR A 643 28.56 -13.51 8.98
N LEU A 644 29.39 -12.69 8.32
CA LEU A 644 29.43 -12.57 6.87
C LEU A 644 29.65 -13.93 6.20
N LYS A 645 30.63 -14.71 6.64
CA LYS A 645 30.92 -16.04 6.07
C LYS A 645 29.73 -16.98 6.17
N LEU A 646 29.02 -17.00 7.31
CA LEU A 646 27.86 -17.87 7.50
C LEU A 646 26.68 -17.44 6.64
N PHE A 647 26.41 -16.13 6.56
CA PHE A 647 25.34 -15.61 5.72
C PHE A 647 25.62 -15.82 4.23
N GLU A 648 26.87 -15.67 3.77
CA GLU A 648 27.27 -15.95 2.39
C GLU A 648 27.07 -17.44 2.02
N ILE A 649 27.43 -18.36 2.93
CA ILE A 649 27.19 -19.80 2.73
C ILE A 649 25.69 -20.09 2.70
N ALA A 650 24.92 -19.52 3.65
CA ALA A 650 23.47 -19.68 3.69
C ALA A 650 22.83 -19.14 2.41
N LEU A 651 23.21 -17.93 1.97
CA LEU A 651 22.70 -17.30 0.74
C LEU A 651 23.01 -18.14 -0.51
N LYS A 652 24.21 -18.70 -0.60
CA LYS A 652 24.58 -19.57 -1.71
C LYS A 652 23.67 -20.79 -1.78
N LEU A 653 23.47 -21.50 -0.67
CA LEU A 653 22.56 -22.64 -0.57
C LEU A 653 21.11 -22.27 -0.93
N GLN A 654 20.63 -21.15 -0.41
CA GLN A 654 19.27 -20.66 -0.67
C GLN A 654 19.06 -20.30 -2.14
N ARG A 655 20.06 -19.74 -2.82
CA ARG A 655 20.03 -19.47 -4.27
C ARG A 655 20.01 -20.76 -5.09
N GLU A 656 20.75 -21.79 -4.70
CA GLU A 656 20.75 -23.11 -5.34
C GLU A 656 19.38 -23.81 -5.19
N ILE A 657 18.71 -23.63 -4.03
CA ILE A 657 17.38 -24.17 -3.74
C ILE A 657 16.26 -23.35 -4.43
N GLY A 658 16.51 -22.05 -4.66
CA GLY A 658 15.54 -21.17 -5.30
C GLY A 658 14.47 -20.60 -4.34
N ASN A 659 14.70 -20.60 -3.02
CA ASN A 659 13.74 -20.07 -2.04
C ASN A 659 13.85 -18.54 -1.92
N ALA A 660 13.01 -17.82 -2.68
CA ALA A 660 13.06 -16.36 -2.76
C ALA A 660 12.86 -15.65 -1.40
N GLY A 661 12.05 -16.19 -0.49
CA GLY A 661 11.80 -15.61 0.83
C GLY A 661 13.02 -15.69 1.74
N GLU A 662 13.66 -16.86 1.79
CA GLU A 662 14.89 -17.05 2.58
C GLU A 662 16.06 -16.24 2.00
N ILE A 663 16.16 -16.15 0.67
CA ILE A 663 17.14 -15.28 -0.01
C ILE A 663 16.96 -13.83 0.46
N ALA A 664 15.72 -13.33 0.41
CA ALA A 664 15.40 -11.96 0.83
C ALA A 664 15.78 -11.71 2.29
N ARG A 665 15.47 -12.64 3.19
CA ARG A 665 15.79 -12.55 4.62
C ARG A 665 17.30 -12.52 4.87
N THR A 666 18.05 -13.41 4.22
CA THR A 666 19.53 -13.47 4.39
C THR A 666 20.20 -12.23 3.80
N LEU A 667 19.73 -11.73 2.66
CA LEU A 667 20.20 -10.46 2.07
C LEU A 667 19.91 -9.27 2.99
N ASN A 668 18.74 -9.23 3.63
CA ASN A 668 18.40 -8.21 4.60
C ASN A 668 19.37 -8.26 5.82
N ASN A 669 19.64 -9.46 6.32
CA ASN A 669 20.59 -9.66 7.42
C ASN A 669 22.04 -9.27 7.02
N LEU A 670 22.46 -9.59 5.80
CA LEU A 670 23.75 -9.14 5.26
C LEU A 670 23.81 -7.60 5.20
N GLY A 671 22.73 -6.96 4.77
CA GLY A 671 22.62 -5.50 4.77
C GLY A 671 22.84 -4.90 6.16
N CYS A 672 22.26 -5.50 7.20
CA CYS A 672 22.49 -5.06 8.59
C CYS A 672 23.95 -5.25 9.04
N VAL A 673 24.62 -6.35 8.64
CA VAL A 673 26.04 -6.54 8.97
C VAL A 673 26.93 -5.52 8.28
N TYR A 674 26.67 -5.26 6.99
CA TYR A 674 27.41 -4.25 6.24
C TYR A 674 27.16 -2.84 6.79
N GLN A 675 25.97 -2.55 7.31
CA GLN A 675 25.66 -1.30 8.01
C GLN A 675 26.54 -1.13 9.26
N GLU A 676 26.61 -2.16 10.12
CA GLU A 676 27.40 -2.11 11.36
C GLU A 676 28.91 -2.03 11.09
N THR A 677 29.37 -2.49 9.94
CA THR A 677 30.76 -2.39 9.49
C THR A 677 31.04 -1.15 8.63
N ALA A 678 30.08 -0.23 8.53
CA ALA A 678 30.14 1.00 7.75
C ALA A 678 30.42 0.79 6.24
N GLN A 679 30.07 -0.36 5.68
CA GLN A 679 30.12 -0.69 4.26
C GLN A 679 28.74 -0.40 3.63
N PHE A 680 28.43 0.91 3.52
CA PHE A 680 27.06 1.33 3.19
C PHE A 680 26.63 1.00 1.75
N ASP A 681 27.55 0.98 0.78
CA ASP A 681 27.25 0.65 -0.61
C ASP A 681 26.84 -0.83 -0.74
N GLU A 682 27.57 -1.74 -0.08
CA GLU A 682 27.26 -3.16 -0.01
C GLU A 682 25.94 -3.41 0.72
N ALA A 683 25.69 -2.67 1.82
CA ALA A 683 24.44 -2.73 2.56
C ALA A 683 23.24 -2.33 1.68
N ILE A 684 23.33 -1.20 0.98
CA ILE A 684 22.29 -0.71 0.07
C ILE A 684 22.03 -1.72 -1.06
N ASN A 685 23.07 -2.32 -1.63
CA ASN A 685 22.93 -3.32 -2.69
C ASN A 685 22.20 -4.57 -2.19
N CYS A 686 22.60 -5.13 -1.03
CA CYS A 686 21.94 -6.29 -0.43
C CYS A 686 20.46 -6.00 -0.11
N LEU A 687 20.18 -4.84 0.51
CA LEU A 687 18.82 -4.46 0.89
C LEU A 687 17.92 -4.19 -0.33
N ASN A 688 18.45 -3.61 -1.42
CA ASN A 688 17.70 -3.44 -2.66
C ASN A 688 17.41 -4.78 -3.36
N GLU A 689 18.35 -5.73 -3.35
CA GLU A 689 18.12 -7.08 -3.88
C GLU A 689 17.06 -7.80 -3.04
N SER A 690 17.12 -7.70 -1.70
CA SER A 690 16.10 -8.20 -0.78
C SER A 690 14.73 -7.60 -1.06
N LEU A 691 14.65 -6.27 -1.22
CA LEU A 691 13.43 -5.54 -1.56
C LEU A 691 12.82 -6.03 -2.88
N GLY A 692 13.67 -6.32 -3.87
CA GLY A 692 13.26 -6.88 -5.16
C GLY A 692 12.61 -8.26 -5.02
N HIS A 693 13.14 -9.13 -4.15
CA HIS A 693 12.55 -10.44 -3.84
C HIS A 693 11.23 -10.31 -3.08
N ASN A 694 11.19 -9.47 -2.04
CA ASN A 694 9.99 -9.27 -1.23
C ASN A 694 8.82 -8.68 -2.03
N ARG A 695 9.10 -7.77 -2.98
CA ARG A 695 8.08 -7.25 -3.93
C ARG A 695 7.52 -8.33 -4.85
N LYS A 696 8.35 -9.26 -5.31
CA LYS A 696 7.89 -10.38 -6.16
C LYS A 696 7.03 -11.37 -5.38
N ILE A 697 7.35 -11.59 -4.10
CA ILE A 697 6.60 -12.48 -3.21
C ILE A 697 5.28 -11.84 -2.78
N GLY A 698 5.22 -10.50 -2.71
CA GLY A 698 4.07 -9.75 -2.21
C GLY A 698 3.96 -9.70 -0.67
N SER A 699 5.02 -10.04 0.06
CA SER A 699 5.02 -10.01 1.54
C SER A 699 5.12 -8.59 2.07
N LYS A 700 3.98 -7.96 2.39
CA LYS A 700 3.90 -6.58 2.86
C LYS A 700 4.67 -6.35 4.17
N ARG A 701 4.65 -7.33 5.09
CA ARG A 701 5.35 -7.23 6.37
C ARG A 701 6.88 -7.25 6.20
N GLU A 702 7.40 -8.16 5.39
CA GLU A 702 8.82 -8.24 5.06
C GLU A 702 9.29 -7.00 4.26
N LEU A 703 8.41 -6.44 3.42
CA LEU A 703 8.67 -5.17 2.74
C LEU A 703 8.86 -4.02 3.72
N LEU A 704 8.04 -3.93 4.79
CA LEU A 704 8.18 -2.89 5.81
C LEU A 704 9.53 -2.99 6.53
N ILE A 705 9.92 -4.19 6.99
CA ILE A 705 11.21 -4.42 7.67
C ILE A 705 12.38 -4.07 6.74
N ASN A 706 12.29 -4.46 5.48
CA ASN A 706 13.34 -4.19 4.51
C ASN A 706 13.45 -2.69 4.18
N LEU A 707 12.32 -1.98 4.05
CA LEU A 707 12.28 -0.53 3.85
C LEU A 707 12.84 0.22 5.06
N ASP A 708 12.58 -0.24 6.28
CA ASP A 708 13.11 0.33 7.51
C ASP A 708 14.65 0.25 7.51
N ASN A 709 15.22 -0.94 7.33
CA ASN A 709 16.67 -1.13 7.26
C ASN A 709 17.31 -0.31 6.12
N LEU A 710 16.68 -0.29 4.95
CA LEU A 710 17.17 0.48 3.80
C LEU A 710 17.18 1.99 4.08
N THR A 711 16.15 2.51 4.73
CA THR A 711 16.09 3.94 5.08
C THR A 711 17.13 4.31 6.14
N ALA A 712 17.37 3.43 7.12
CA ALA A 712 18.42 3.63 8.12
C ALA A 712 19.81 3.65 7.48
N VAL A 713 20.12 2.70 6.60
CA VAL A 713 21.41 2.64 5.89
C VAL A 713 21.59 3.85 4.98
N MET A 714 20.58 4.23 4.22
CA MET A 714 20.63 5.41 3.32
C MET A 714 20.81 6.71 4.11
N TYR A 715 20.21 6.82 5.29
CA TYR A 715 20.46 7.93 6.20
C TYR A 715 21.93 7.98 6.61
N MET A 716 22.49 6.86 7.06
CA MET A 716 23.89 6.78 7.49
C MET A 716 24.88 7.04 6.34
N ALA A 717 24.58 6.57 5.15
CA ALA A 717 25.35 6.84 3.93
C ALA A 717 25.24 8.29 3.43
N GLY A 718 24.33 9.08 3.99
CA GLY A 718 24.07 10.46 3.54
C GLY A 718 23.16 10.59 2.31
N CYS A 719 22.58 9.49 1.83
CA CYS A 719 21.67 9.47 0.68
C CYS A 719 20.25 9.97 1.04
N LEU A 720 20.15 11.18 1.63
CA LEU A 720 18.92 11.66 2.27
C LEU A 720 17.73 11.80 1.33
N LYS A 721 17.96 12.23 0.09
CA LYS A 721 16.88 12.42 -0.91
C LYS A 721 16.24 11.08 -1.30
N ASP A 722 17.06 10.05 -1.47
CA ASP A 722 16.59 8.73 -1.83
C ASP A 722 15.90 8.04 -0.63
N SER A 723 16.44 8.24 0.59
CA SER A 723 15.82 7.78 1.83
C SER A 723 14.37 8.28 1.97
N ILE A 724 14.08 9.55 1.65
CA ILE A 724 12.71 10.11 1.69
C ILE A 724 11.73 9.32 0.82
N LYS A 725 12.16 8.83 -0.34
CA LYS A 725 11.32 8.03 -1.23
C LYS A 725 10.87 6.74 -0.54
N TYR A 726 11.81 6.01 0.07
CA TYR A 726 11.53 4.74 0.75
C TYR A 726 10.78 4.95 2.08
N ILE A 727 11.05 6.04 2.81
CA ILE A 727 10.27 6.42 3.99
C ILE A 727 8.80 6.66 3.61
N ARG A 728 8.52 7.35 2.50
CA ARG A 728 7.14 7.58 2.05
C ARG A 728 6.44 6.29 1.64
N GLU A 729 7.15 5.37 0.98
CA GLU A 729 6.65 4.04 0.64
C GLU A 729 6.32 3.26 1.91
N GLY A 730 7.23 3.25 2.89
CA GLY A 730 7.03 2.61 4.19
C GLY A 730 5.86 3.19 4.98
N LEU A 731 5.73 4.53 5.04
CA LEU A 731 4.58 5.19 5.67
C LEU A 731 3.25 4.85 5.00
N GLY A 732 3.24 4.72 3.66
CA GLY A 732 2.06 4.30 2.91
C GLY A 732 1.64 2.88 3.28
N LEU A 733 2.59 1.96 3.24
CA LEU A 733 2.38 0.54 3.54
C LEU A 733 2.01 0.30 5.01
N ALA A 734 2.66 1.00 5.96
CA ALA A 734 2.37 0.90 7.38
C ALA A 734 0.94 1.40 7.71
N ARG A 735 0.45 2.44 7.00
CA ARG A 735 -0.95 2.89 7.12
C ARG A 735 -1.92 1.86 6.57
N GLU A 736 -1.61 1.26 5.44
CA GLU A 736 -2.43 0.21 4.83
C GLU A 736 -2.58 -0.98 5.78
N LEU A 737 -1.50 -1.38 6.45
CA LEU A 737 -1.48 -2.49 7.41
C LEU A 737 -1.93 -2.09 8.82
N THR A 738 -2.24 -0.82 9.06
CA THR A 738 -2.51 -0.27 10.41
C THR A 738 -1.42 -0.58 11.44
N ASP A 739 -0.15 -0.70 10.97
CA ASP A 739 1.02 -1.04 11.78
C ASP A 739 1.55 0.20 12.50
N LYS A 740 1.07 0.44 13.72
CA LYS A 740 1.45 1.60 14.54
C LYS A 740 2.96 1.66 14.87
N PRO A 741 3.62 0.55 15.26
CA PRO A 741 5.07 0.53 15.45
C PRO A 741 5.84 1.04 14.24
N MET A 742 5.54 0.51 13.05
CA MET A 742 6.24 0.91 11.83
C MET A 742 5.90 2.34 11.41
N LEU A 743 4.67 2.82 11.66
CA LEU A 743 4.33 4.24 11.48
C LEU A 743 5.18 5.16 12.35
N ALA A 744 5.43 4.78 13.61
CA ALA A 744 6.26 5.53 14.54
C ALA A 744 7.73 5.56 14.06
N ILE A 745 8.29 4.40 13.67
CA ILE A 745 9.67 4.26 13.18
C ILE A 745 9.89 5.08 11.91
N PHE A 746 9.02 4.99 10.90
CA PHE A 746 9.18 5.77 9.67
C PHE A 746 9.00 7.28 9.89
N ASN A 747 8.12 7.71 10.82
CA ASN A 747 8.05 9.12 11.21
C ASN A 747 9.34 9.55 11.93
N HIS A 748 9.93 8.72 12.77
CA HIS A 748 11.22 9.00 13.41
C HIS A 748 12.32 9.17 12.33
N HIS A 749 12.45 8.23 11.38
CA HIS A 749 13.40 8.35 10.27
C HIS A 749 13.17 9.61 9.43
N LEU A 750 11.91 9.97 9.14
CA LEU A 750 11.61 11.21 8.43
C LEU A 750 12.04 12.44 9.21
N GLY A 751 11.81 12.45 10.53
CA GLY A 751 12.26 13.52 11.42
C GLY A 751 13.78 13.70 11.43
N LEU A 752 14.53 12.58 11.44
CA LEU A 752 15.99 12.57 11.35
C LEU A 752 16.49 13.18 10.03
N VAL A 753 15.92 12.73 8.91
CA VAL A 753 16.29 13.24 7.58
C VAL A 753 15.99 14.73 7.47
N GLN A 754 14.80 15.17 7.91
CA GLN A 754 14.42 16.59 7.90
C GLN A 754 15.35 17.43 8.78
N LYS A 755 15.72 16.94 9.98
CA LYS A 755 16.68 17.61 10.87
C LYS A 755 18.04 17.80 10.18
N ARG A 756 18.59 16.78 9.56
CA ARG A 756 19.88 16.85 8.86
C ARG A 756 19.85 17.74 7.63
N MET A 757 18.72 17.80 6.92
CA MET A 757 18.53 18.70 5.79
C MET A 757 18.24 20.15 6.21
N GLY A 758 18.08 20.44 7.50
CA GLY A 758 17.79 21.77 8.04
C GLY A 758 16.33 22.20 7.89
N PHE A 759 15.39 21.25 7.79
CA PHE A 759 13.94 21.50 7.86
C PHE A 759 13.45 21.33 9.31
N TYR A 760 13.84 22.30 10.17
CA TYR A 760 13.66 22.17 11.62
C TYR A 760 12.20 22.22 12.07
N GLY A 761 11.38 23.06 11.44
CA GLY A 761 9.95 23.15 11.73
C GLY A 761 9.18 21.87 11.35
N GLN A 762 9.49 21.30 10.19
CA GLN A 762 8.91 20.03 9.77
C GLN A 762 9.38 18.87 10.65
N SER A 763 10.68 18.82 10.97
CA SER A 763 11.26 17.81 11.85
C SER A 763 10.60 17.78 13.22
N MET A 764 10.34 18.94 13.85
CA MET A 764 9.61 19.04 15.13
C MET A 764 8.23 18.38 15.05
N GLN A 765 7.46 18.72 14.01
CA GLN A 765 6.12 18.15 13.82
C GLN A 765 6.16 16.63 13.59
N THR A 766 7.19 16.17 12.87
CA THR A 766 7.34 14.75 12.55
C THR A 766 7.79 13.95 13.76
N PHE A 767 8.73 14.46 14.56
CA PHE A 767 9.09 13.82 15.84
C PHE A 767 7.92 13.80 16.84
N ALA A 768 7.08 14.83 16.90
CA ALA A 768 5.89 14.82 17.74
C ALA A 768 4.95 13.65 17.35
N LYS A 769 4.70 13.45 16.05
CA LYS A 769 3.90 12.31 15.56
C LYS A 769 4.52 10.95 15.90
N ALA A 770 5.84 10.83 15.80
CA ALA A 770 6.53 9.60 16.17
C ALA A 770 6.38 9.31 17.68
N LEU A 771 6.58 10.35 18.53
CA LEU A 771 6.44 10.26 19.98
C LEU A 771 5.02 9.91 20.44
N ASP A 772 3.99 10.51 19.82
CA ASP A 772 2.61 10.16 20.08
C ASP A 772 2.36 8.66 19.84
N CYS A 773 2.83 8.14 18.68
CA CYS A 773 2.70 6.73 18.36
C CYS A 773 3.52 5.82 19.30
N PHE A 774 4.78 6.17 19.64
CA PHE A 774 5.59 5.36 20.56
C PHE A 774 5.00 5.33 21.97
N SER A 775 4.42 6.44 22.45
CA SER A 775 3.70 6.49 23.72
C SER A 775 2.43 5.61 23.73
N GLU A 776 1.69 5.56 22.60
CA GLU A 776 0.50 4.71 22.48
C GLU A 776 0.80 3.20 22.53
N ILE A 777 2.02 2.79 22.14
CA ILE A 777 2.44 1.38 22.09
C ILE A 777 3.37 1.00 23.26
N ASP A 778 3.62 1.91 24.21
CA ASP A 778 4.53 1.74 25.35
C ASP A 778 5.98 1.35 24.95
N ASP A 779 6.45 1.82 23.78
CA ASP A 779 7.83 1.55 23.33
C ASP A 779 8.82 2.58 23.88
N LEU A 780 9.25 2.35 25.12
CA LEU A 780 10.14 3.24 25.85
C LEU A 780 11.53 3.41 25.20
N ALA A 781 12.02 2.40 24.49
CA ALA A 781 13.35 2.45 23.88
C ALA A 781 13.39 3.42 22.70
N HIS A 782 12.45 3.27 21.74
CA HIS A 782 12.36 4.17 20.59
C HIS A 782 11.84 5.56 20.99
N GLU A 783 10.91 5.65 21.98
CA GLU A 783 10.51 6.93 22.56
C GLU A 783 11.71 7.72 23.09
N SER A 784 12.58 7.04 23.85
CA SER A 784 13.78 7.65 24.44
C SER A 784 14.77 8.11 23.36
N ALA A 785 15.01 7.30 22.33
CA ALA A 785 15.84 7.66 21.19
C ALA A 785 15.27 8.88 20.45
N CYS A 786 13.95 8.90 20.18
CA CYS A 786 13.29 10.01 19.51
C CYS A 786 13.35 11.32 20.35
N ARG A 787 13.19 11.25 21.68
CA ARG A 787 13.36 12.41 22.59
C ARG A 787 14.79 12.95 22.59
N ALA A 788 15.79 12.08 22.54
CA ALA A 788 17.19 12.49 22.45
C ALA A 788 17.45 13.24 21.13
N GLU A 789 16.90 12.77 20.01
CA GLU A 789 16.98 13.44 18.72
C GLU A 789 16.23 14.79 18.70
N GLN A 790 15.12 14.88 19.41
CA GLN A 790 14.39 16.14 19.63
C GLN A 790 15.22 17.12 20.49
N ALA A 791 15.97 16.64 21.48
CA ALA A 791 16.86 17.49 22.26
C ALA A 791 18.00 18.06 21.40
N ASP A 792 18.63 17.25 20.51
CA ASP A 792 19.60 17.75 19.52
C ASP A 792 18.99 18.80 18.58
N LEU A 793 17.72 18.60 18.14
CA LEU A 793 17.02 19.59 17.32
C LEU A 793 16.84 20.93 18.08
N TYR A 794 16.45 20.91 19.35
CA TYR A 794 16.34 22.13 20.16
C TYR A 794 17.69 22.81 20.35
N LEU A 795 18.78 22.06 20.54
CA LEU A 795 20.13 22.64 20.58
C LEU A 795 20.49 23.38 19.29
N ARG A 796 20.21 22.76 18.14
CA ARG A 796 20.43 23.40 16.82
C ARG A 796 19.57 24.66 16.61
N MET A 797 18.44 24.74 17.30
CA MET A 797 17.54 25.91 17.30
C MET A 797 17.90 26.95 18.39
N ASN A 798 18.99 26.77 19.14
CA ASN A 798 19.43 27.62 20.25
C ASN A 798 18.46 27.65 21.44
N GLU A 799 17.72 26.54 21.66
CA GLU A 799 16.80 26.37 22.79
C GLU A 799 17.42 25.44 23.85
N VAL A 800 18.53 25.89 24.43
CA VAL A 800 19.35 25.08 25.34
C VAL A 800 18.56 24.63 26.58
N ASP A 801 17.68 25.48 27.12
CA ASP A 801 16.88 25.15 28.30
C ASP A 801 15.93 23.98 28.06
N LYS A 802 15.22 23.99 26.92
CA LYS A 802 14.34 22.86 26.52
C LYS A 802 15.13 21.57 26.26
N ALA A 803 16.30 21.69 25.65
CA ALA A 803 17.15 20.52 25.45
C ALA A 803 17.59 19.91 26.78
N LYS A 804 17.98 20.74 27.77
CA LYS A 804 18.33 20.27 29.13
C LYS A 804 17.16 19.63 29.85
N GLU A 805 15.97 20.21 29.75
CA GLU A 805 14.75 19.65 30.33
C GLU A 805 14.45 18.25 29.77
N LEU A 806 14.49 18.09 28.44
CA LEU A 806 14.28 16.79 27.78
C LEU A 806 15.34 15.75 28.17
N LEU A 807 16.62 16.14 28.25
CA LEU A 807 17.69 15.23 28.65
C LEU A 807 17.57 14.84 30.14
N SER A 808 17.14 15.74 31.02
CA SER A 808 16.88 15.42 32.42
C SER A 808 15.73 14.45 32.59
N ALA A 809 14.63 14.69 31.89
CA ALA A 809 13.47 13.78 31.87
C ALA A 809 13.84 12.41 31.29
N LEU A 810 14.70 12.38 30.27
CA LEU A 810 15.22 11.14 29.68
C LEU A 810 16.01 10.35 30.74
N LYS A 811 16.90 11.02 31.50
CA LYS A 811 17.71 10.39 32.53
C LYS A 811 16.88 9.80 33.65
N GLU A 812 15.80 10.48 34.07
CA GLU A 812 14.88 9.98 35.08
C GLU A 812 14.12 8.74 34.59
N LYS A 813 13.60 8.76 33.35
CA LYS A 813 12.88 7.64 32.75
C LYS A 813 13.79 6.43 32.48
N THR A 814 15.05 6.65 32.07
CA THR A 814 15.99 5.60 31.71
C THR A 814 16.91 5.17 32.86
N GLY A 815 16.82 5.78 34.04
CA GLY A 815 17.66 5.47 35.20
C GLY A 815 17.62 4.01 35.71
N GLY A 816 16.75 3.18 35.11
CA GLY A 816 16.67 1.74 35.33
C GLY A 816 16.86 0.87 34.09
N THR A 817 17.13 1.45 32.91
CA THR A 817 17.36 0.68 31.69
C THR A 817 18.86 0.46 31.42
N GLU A 818 19.23 -0.78 31.09
CA GLU A 818 20.59 -1.15 30.69
C GLU A 818 20.95 -0.77 29.23
N ASP A 819 20.14 0.07 28.56
CA ASP A 819 20.39 0.42 27.16
C ASP A 819 21.56 1.41 27.01
N LYS A 820 22.74 0.85 26.79
CA LYS A 820 23.99 1.59 26.62
C LYS A 820 23.96 2.55 25.42
N LYS A 821 23.17 2.29 24.36
CA LYS A 821 23.08 3.18 23.18
C LYS A 821 22.44 4.53 23.57
N ILE A 822 21.37 4.51 24.37
CA ILE A 822 20.72 5.73 24.88
C ILE A 822 21.71 6.51 25.78
N HIS A 823 22.48 5.83 26.62
CA HIS A 823 23.51 6.46 27.47
C HIS A 823 24.60 7.16 26.65
N ILE A 824 25.07 6.56 25.54
CA ILE A 824 26.02 7.18 24.63
C ILE A 824 25.46 8.49 24.06
N ILE A 825 24.25 8.46 23.52
CA ILE A 825 23.60 9.66 22.92
C ILE A 825 23.41 10.75 23.98
N HIS A 826 22.93 10.38 25.16
CA HIS A 826 22.75 11.31 26.29
C HIS A 826 24.06 11.99 26.68
N SER A 827 25.14 11.21 26.90
CA SER A 827 26.45 11.73 27.28
C SER A 827 27.08 12.61 26.18
N CYS A 828 26.91 12.23 24.90
CA CYS A 828 27.33 13.08 23.77
C CYS A 828 26.60 14.44 23.75
N LEU A 829 25.28 14.47 23.93
CA LEU A 829 24.51 15.72 23.92
C LEU A 829 24.79 16.56 25.16
N SER A 830 24.88 15.92 26.34
CA SER A 830 25.18 16.57 27.60
C SER A 830 26.56 17.22 27.57
N SER A 831 27.57 16.55 27.01
CA SER A 831 28.91 17.09 26.85
C SER A 831 29.00 18.30 25.93
N ILE A 832 28.20 18.33 24.84
CA ILE A 832 28.10 19.49 23.93
C ILE A 832 27.45 20.68 24.64
N ILE A 833 26.40 20.42 25.46
CA ILE A 833 25.66 21.48 26.17
C ILE A 833 26.53 22.14 27.26
N ASN A 834 27.28 21.34 27.97
CA ASN A 834 28.04 21.77 29.14
C ASN A 834 29.53 22.00 28.82
N GLU A 835 29.97 21.80 27.58
CA GLU A 835 31.36 21.83 27.14
C GLU A 835 32.25 20.91 28.00
N ASP A 836 31.70 19.74 28.39
CA ASP A 836 32.34 18.80 29.34
C ASP A 836 33.07 17.67 28.62
N ILE A 837 34.41 17.75 28.61
CA ILE A 837 35.28 16.76 27.99
C ILE A 837 35.18 15.40 28.71
N ALA A 838 35.00 15.37 30.03
CA ALA A 838 34.94 14.12 30.80
C ALA A 838 33.65 13.35 30.47
N GLU A 839 32.52 14.02 30.31
CA GLU A 839 31.26 13.39 29.87
C GLU A 839 31.35 12.91 28.43
N ALA A 840 32.05 13.67 27.55
CA ALA A 840 32.30 13.19 26.16
C ALA A 840 33.18 11.95 26.12
N GLN A 841 34.21 11.87 26.97
CA GLN A 841 35.08 10.71 27.12
C GLN A 841 34.31 9.49 27.64
N LYS A 842 33.39 9.68 28.56
CA LYS A 842 32.54 8.62 29.09
C LYS A 842 31.65 8.04 27.98
N ALA A 843 31.16 8.88 27.08
CA ALA A 843 30.42 8.39 25.90
C ALA A 843 31.30 7.45 25.03
N VAL A 844 32.56 7.80 24.81
CA VAL A 844 33.52 6.96 24.07
C VAL A 844 33.77 5.63 24.79
N ASP A 845 33.92 5.66 26.10
CA ASP A 845 34.19 4.45 26.88
C ASP A 845 32.97 3.52 26.91
N THR A 846 31.77 4.07 27.06
CA THR A 846 30.54 3.30 26.94
C THR A 846 30.35 2.70 25.51
N ALA A 847 30.73 3.46 24.46
CA ALA A 847 30.67 2.98 23.08
C ALA A 847 31.64 1.80 22.84
N LYS A 848 32.84 1.82 23.47
CA LYS A 848 33.77 0.69 23.43
C LYS A 848 33.23 -0.56 24.13
N GLU A 849 32.47 -0.40 25.21
CA GLU A 849 31.79 -1.53 25.86
C GLU A 849 30.74 -2.18 24.98
N VAL A 850 30.00 -1.37 24.18
CA VAL A 850 29.04 -1.86 23.17
C VAL A 850 29.75 -2.54 22.00
N ASN A 851 31.05 -2.20 21.78
CA ASN A 851 31.91 -2.76 20.73
C ASN A 851 31.35 -2.60 19.29
N THR A 852 30.65 -1.51 19.03
CA THR A 852 30.12 -1.16 17.70
C THR A 852 31.02 -0.11 17.05
N PRO A 853 31.75 -0.42 15.96
CA PRO A 853 32.69 0.52 15.34
C PRO A 853 32.08 1.89 15.02
N ALA A 854 30.90 1.90 14.44
CA ALA A 854 30.20 3.14 14.07
C ALA A 854 29.87 4.02 15.30
N ALA A 855 29.44 3.42 16.43
CA ALA A 855 29.17 4.16 17.67
C ALA A 855 30.43 4.73 18.29
N ILE A 856 31.54 3.98 18.25
CA ILE A 856 32.86 4.43 18.76
C ILE A 856 33.36 5.63 17.95
N GLU A 857 33.28 5.55 16.63
CA GLU A 857 33.70 6.63 15.72
C GLU A 857 32.88 7.90 15.92
N GLN A 858 31.55 7.75 16.04
CA GLN A 858 30.64 8.87 16.29
C GLN A 858 30.90 9.53 17.64
N ALA A 859 31.09 8.74 18.71
CA ALA A 859 31.41 9.27 20.05
C ALA A 859 32.75 9.99 20.04
N LYS A 860 33.79 9.44 19.39
CA LYS A 860 35.10 10.10 19.21
C LYS A 860 34.99 11.42 18.42
N LEU A 861 34.14 11.46 17.37
CA LEU A 861 33.93 12.68 16.61
C LEU A 861 33.29 13.77 17.48
N ARG A 862 32.32 13.42 18.34
CA ARG A 862 31.73 14.36 19.29
C ARG A 862 32.73 14.81 20.35
N LEU A 863 33.58 13.93 20.87
CA LEU A 863 34.65 14.29 21.77
C LEU A 863 35.62 15.30 21.12
N ALA A 864 36.06 15.05 19.87
CA ALA A 864 36.88 15.98 19.13
C ALA A 864 36.18 17.34 18.91
N GLN A 865 34.88 17.35 18.68
CA GLN A 865 34.07 18.57 18.56
C GLN A 865 34.13 19.39 19.87
N VAL A 866 33.89 18.77 21.02
CA VAL A 866 33.93 19.45 22.34
C VAL A 866 35.33 20.00 22.63
N ILE A 867 36.37 19.19 22.47
CA ILE A 867 37.79 19.60 22.70
C ILE A 867 38.16 20.77 21.79
N THR A 868 37.73 20.77 20.53
CA THR A 868 38.01 21.87 19.58
C THR A 868 37.33 23.17 20.04
N GLY A 869 36.16 23.09 20.66
CA GLY A 869 35.41 24.22 21.21
C GLY A 869 36.01 24.79 22.50
N THR A 870 36.57 23.95 23.35
CA THR A 870 37.15 24.34 24.67
C THR A 870 38.57 24.90 24.59
N GLY A 871 39.26 24.86 23.46
CA GLY A 871 40.54 25.52 23.20
C GLY A 871 41.78 24.68 23.51
N GLU A 872 41.67 23.33 23.58
CA GLU A 872 42.78 22.42 23.65
C GLU A 872 43.05 21.67 22.31
N PRO A 873 43.55 22.35 21.30
CA PRO A 873 43.56 21.81 19.95
C PRO A 873 44.44 20.57 19.72
N SER A 874 45.49 20.37 20.51
CA SER A 874 46.45 19.23 20.31
C SER A 874 45.79 17.87 20.52
N ALA A 875 44.96 17.69 21.56
CA ALA A 875 44.25 16.47 21.84
C ALA A 875 43.18 16.14 20.77
N ALA A 876 42.47 17.16 20.27
CA ALA A 876 41.55 17.00 19.16
C ALA A 876 42.22 16.50 17.88
N GLY A 877 43.47 17.00 17.60
CA GLY A 877 44.24 16.61 16.45
C GLY A 877 44.61 15.14 16.37
N GLU A 878 44.90 14.50 17.50
CA GLU A 878 45.18 13.06 17.56
C GLU A 878 43.95 12.22 17.23
N ILE A 879 42.80 12.54 17.84
CA ILE A 879 41.53 11.87 17.59
C ILE A 879 41.10 12.02 16.12
N LEU A 880 41.24 13.23 15.58
CA LEU A 880 40.85 13.53 14.19
C LEU A 880 41.75 12.80 13.17
N LYS A 881 43.04 12.64 13.46
CA LYS A 881 43.95 11.84 12.63
C LYS A 881 43.60 10.36 12.66
N GLU A 882 43.21 9.83 13.78
CA GLU A 882 42.74 8.43 13.93
C GLU A 882 41.49 8.21 13.10
N LEU A 883 40.53 9.16 13.13
CA LEU A 883 39.26 9.09 12.42
C LEU A 883 39.38 9.36 10.90
N ALA A 884 40.48 9.92 10.41
CA ALA A 884 40.64 10.32 9.02
C ALA A 884 40.56 9.14 8.01
N GLY A 885 40.83 7.91 8.46
CA GLY A 885 40.67 6.71 7.66
C GLY A 885 39.21 6.35 7.41
N SER A 886 38.38 6.51 8.42
CA SER A 886 36.94 6.16 8.38
C SER A 886 36.10 7.21 7.64
N TYR A 887 36.39 8.50 7.87
CA TYR A 887 35.70 9.63 7.27
C TYR A 887 36.44 10.15 6.01
N SER A 888 36.32 9.42 4.90
CA SER A 888 36.97 9.79 3.63
C SER A 888 35.97 10.07 2.53
N VAL A 889 36.39 10.80 1.49
CA VAL A 889 35.55 11.08 0.30
C VAL A 889 35.11 9.79 -0.42
N LYS A 890 35.88 8.71 -0.25
CA LYS A 890 35.60 7.41 -0.85
C LYS A 890 34.59 6.56 -0.07
N ASN A 891 34.40 6.85 1.23
CA ASN A 891 33.44 6.15 2.09
C ASN A 891 32.23 7.05 2.35
N PRO A 892 31.09 6.82 1.72
CA PRO A 892 29.89 7.63 1.95
C PRO A 892 29.45 7.48 3.42
N ASN A 893 29.39 8.62 4.14
CA ASN A 893 28.93 8.69 5.52
C ASN A 893 28.30 10.06 5.76
N ILE A 894 27.17 10.09 6.45
CA ILE A 894 26.45 11.34 6.76
C ILE A 894 27.28 12.30 7.62
N GLU A 895 28.19 11.78 8.44
CA GLU A 895 29.04 12.56 9.33
C GLU A 895 30.31 13.09 8.64
N ASN A 896 30.60 12.71 7.39
CA ASN A 896 31.80 13.18 6.67
C ASN A 896 31.90 14.71 6.65
N ALA A 897 30.81 15.40 6.31
CA ALA A 897 30.82 16.85 6.25
C ALA A 897 31.10 17.48 7.61
N LEU A 898 30.53 16.92 8.68
CA LEU A 898 30.81 17.35 10.05
C LEU A 898 32.27 17.10 10.43
N PHE A 899 32.81 15.93 10.13
CA PHE A 899 34.21 15.60 10.36
C PHE A 899 35.15 16.65 9.70
N TYR A 900 34.92 16.94 8.42
CA TYR A 900 35.74 17.94 7.70
C TYR A 900 35.57 19.35 8.29
N ASN A 901 34.36 19.71 8.79
CA ASN A 901 34.19 20.99 9.49
C ASN A 901 34.95 21.06 10.81
N ILE A 902 34.89 20.01 11.63
CA ILE A 902 35.61 19.95 12.90
C ILE A 902 37.13 19.97 12.68
N TYR A 903 37.63 19.19 11.70
CA TYR A 903 39.05 19.17 11.36
C TYR A 903 39.50 20.51 10.81
N GLY A 904 38.70 21.16 9.96
CA GLY A 904 38.98 22.52 9.47
C GLY A 904 39.06 23.52 10.63
N GLY A 905 38.18 23.42 11.64
CA GLY A 905 38.20 24.22 12.86
C GLY A 905 39.49 24.04 13.67
N TYR A 906 39.90 22.76 13.86
CA TYR A 906 41.16 22.44 14.50
C TYR A 906 42.38 23.03 13.76
N LEU A 907 42.46 22.88 12.45
CA LEU A 907 43.53 23.43 11.63
C LEU A 907 43.57 24.97 11.68
N MET A 908 42.40 25.58 11.66
CA MET A 908 42.24 27.03 11.77
C MET A 908 42.77 27.56 13.12
N SER A 909 42.38 26.89 14.23
CA SER A 909 42.87 27.26 15.57
C SER A 909 44.40 27.01 15.73
N SER A 910 44.96 26.09 14.93
CA SER A 910 46.40 25.81 14.85
C SER A 910 47.17 26.75 13.89
N GLY A 911 46.49 27.72 13.28
CA GLY A 911 47.11 28.66 12.33
C GLY A 911 47.39 28.10 10.92
N ARG A 912 46.95 26.87 10.62
CA ARG A 912 47.18 26.16 9.35
C ARG A 912 46.06 26.48 8.33
N TYR A 913 45.97 27.75 7.93
CA TYR A 913 44.84 28.29 7.17
C TYR A 913 44.68 27.66 5.77
N ASP A 914 45.76 27.29 5.09
CA ASP A 914 45.68 26.67 3.75
C ASP A 914 45.03 25.30 3.80
N GLU A 915 45.47 24.51 4.75
CA GLU A 915 44.91 23.17 4.94
C GLU A 915 43.48 23.26 5.49
N ALA A 916 43.20 24.16 6.42
CA ALA A 916 41.84 24.39 6.92
C ALA A 916 40.87 24.75 5.77
N LEU A 917 41.29 25.57 4.82
CA LEU A 917 40.50 25.98 3.67
C LEU A 917 40.12 24.76 2.81
N GLU A 918 41.05 23.84 2.57
CA GLU A 918 40.78 22.62 1.77
C GLU A 918 39.82 21.68 2.50
N TYR A 919 39.92 21.53 3.81
CA TYR A 919 38.96 20.77 4.62
C TYR A 919 37.58 21.39 4.59
N TYR A 920 37.41 22.69 4.75
CA TYR A 920 36.11 23.37 4.65
C TYR A 920 35.50 23.31 3.25
N LYS A 921 36.31 23.43 2.18
CA LYS A 921 35.84 23.25 0.80
C LYS A 921 35.34 21.83 0.57
N THR A 922 36.04 20.83 1.10
CA THR A 922 35.64 19.41 1.04
C THR A 922 34.33 19.19 1.78
N SER A 923 34.21 19.76 3.00
CA SER A 923 32.97 19.73 3.75
C SER A 923 31.81 20.35 2.97
N PHE A 924 32.01 21.54 2.41
CA PHE A 924 30.97 22.24 1.63
C PHE A 924 30.52 21.41 0.42
N LYS A 925 31.48 20.79 -0.30
CA LYS A 925 31.17 19.92 -1.44
C LYS A 925 30.33 18.71 -1.00
N GLN A 926 30.72 18.03 0.06
CA GLN A 926 30.01 16.88 0.62
C GLN A 926 28.60 17.27 1.14
N ALA A 927 28.54 18.34 1.93
CA ALA A 927 27.28 18.83 2.47
C ALA A 927 26.30 19.27 1.37
N THR A 928 26.81 19.86 0.28
CA THR A 928 25.99 20.25 -0.89
C THR A 928 25.45 19.03 -1.61
N ALA A 929 26.27 18.02 -1.85
CA ALA A 929 25.85 16.76 -2.49
C ALA A 929 24.70 16.09 -1.72
N ASN A 930 24.81 16.05 -0.37
CA ASN A 930 23.88 15.38 0.53
C ASN A 930 22.78 16.32 1.08
N SER A 931 22.73 17.58 0.66
CA SER A 931 21.76 18.60 1.11
C SER A 931 21.77 18.89 2.62
N LEU A 932 22.95 18.80 3.25
CA LEU A 932 23.18 19.02 4.68
C LEU A 932 23.35 20.53 4.96
N ARG A 933 22.24 21.27 5.05
CA ARG A 933 22.29 22.75 5.22
C ARG A 933 23.07 23.22 6.44
N PRO A 934 22.95 22.60 7.64
CA PRO A 934 23.76 23.01 8.80
C PRO A 934 25.25 22.94 8.54
N GLU A 935 25.73 21.84 7.97
CA GLU A 935 27.15 21.62 7.65
C GLU A 935 27.65 22.55 6.53
N MET A 936 26.76 22.89 5.56
CA MET A 936 27.07 23.92 4.53
C MET A 936 27.32 25.31 5.17
N ILE A 937 26.50 25.67 6.18
CA ILE A 937 26.65 26.93 6.91
C ILE A 937 28.00 26.98 7.63
N ASP A 938 28.35 25.89 8.30
CA ASP A 938 29.61 25.80 9.06
C ASP A 938 30.82 25.89 8.14
N ALA A 939 30.80 25.19 7.01
CA ALA A 939 31.84 25.22 6.00
C ALA A 939 32.00 26.62 5.40
N LEU A 940 30.90 27.26 4.99
CA LEU A 940 30.93 28.62 4.44
C LEU A 940 31.39 29.67 5.45
N ALA A 941 31.05 29.51 6.73
CA ALA A 941 31.51 30.36 7.80
C ALA A 941 33.04 30.22 8.00
N GLY A 942 33.55 28.99 7.99
CA GLY A 942 34.99 28.72 8.08
C GLY A 942 35.77 29.29 6.89
N ILE A 943 35.31 29.05 5.65
CA ILE A 943 35.90 29.64 4.44
C ILE A 943 35.87 31.15 4.49
N GLY A 944 34.74 31.75 4.88
CA GLY A 944 34.58 33.20 5.02
C GLY A 944 35.54 33.80 6.03
N SER A 945 35.70 33.16 7.18
CA SER A 945 36.65 33.58 8.22
C SER A 945 38.11 33.54 7.75
N ILE A 946 38.52 32.47 7.06
CA ILE A 946 39.86 32.37 6.47
C ILE A 946 40.11 33.48 5.45
N ASN A 947 39.15 33.76 4.58
CA ASN A 947 39.28 34.81 3.56
C ASN A 947 39.40 36.21 4.20
N ILE A 948 38.73 36.43 5.35
CA ILE A 948 38.87 37.67 6.12
C ILE A 948 40.30 37.81 6.66
N VAL A 949 40.85 36.74 7.22
CA VAL A 949 42.24 36.70 7.75
C VAL A 949 43.25 37.00 6.62
N ARG A 950 42.99 36.48 5.41
CA ARG A 950 43.82 36.76 4.18
C ARG A 950 43.54 38.09 3.53
N ARG A 951 42.64 38.91 4.08
CA ARG A 951 42.17 40.21 3.51
C ARG A 951 41.50 40.10 2.15
N GLU A 952 41.02 38.90 1.81
CA GLU A 952 40.18 38.61 0.60
C GLU A 952 38.71 38.92 0.92
N TYR A 953 38.41 40.22 1.15
CA TYR A 953 37.13 40.66 1.71
C TYR A 953 35.91 40.40 0.81
N GLU A 954 36.07 40.42 -0.52
CA GLU A 954 34.97 40.12 -1.44
C GLU A 954 34.54 38.67 -1.35
N GLU A 955 35.50 37.76 -1.34
CA GLU A 955 35.27 36.32 -1.22
C GLU A 955 34.68 36.02 0.17
N GLY A 956 35.24 36.58 1.24
CA GLY A 956 34.72 36.47 2.58
C GLY A 956 33.25 36.91 2.70
N TYR A 957 32.96 38.11 2.10
CA TYR A 957 31.58 38.62 2.04
C TYR A 957 30.62 37.66 1.30
N ARG A 958 31.06 37.15 0.15
CA ARG A 958 30.25 36.23 -0.69
C ARG A 958 29.89 34.98 0.07
N ASN A 959 30.86 34.32 0.71
CA ASN A 959 30.67 33.07 1.44
C ASN A 959 29.78 33.27 2.67
N LEU A 960 30.01 34.27 3.50
CA LEU A 960 29.18 34.54 4.68
C LEU A 960 27.77 34.96 4.30
N ARG A 961 27.57 35.70 3.19
CA ARG A 961 26.22 36.04 2.70
C ARG A 961 25.48 34.84 2.19
N GLN A 962 26.17 33.89 1.54
CA GLN A 962 25.59 32.61 1.13
C GLN A 962 25.13 31.80 2.35
N ALA A 963 25.94 31.72 3.42
CA ALA A 963 25.56 31.07 4.67
C ALA A 963 24.30 31.71 5.27
N ILE A 964 24.23 33.04 5.36
CA ILE A 964 23.05 33.75 5.87
C ILE A 964 21.79 33.47 5.03
N ASN A 965 21.92 33.38 3.70
CA ASN A 965 20.77 33.02 2.85
C ASN A 965 20.26 31.61 3.14
N ILE A 966 21.15 30.64 3.37
CA ILE A 966 20.76 29.27 3.78
C ILE A 966 20.04 29.33 5.14
N ILE A 967 20.58 30.09 6.11
CA ILE A 967 19.98 30.27 7.45
C ILE A 967 18.55 30.86 7.32
N ARG A 968 18.34 31.86 6.49
CA ARG A 968 17.01 32.44 6.27
C ARG A 968 16.04 31.41 5.73
N ASN A 969 16.44 30.63 4.72
CA ASN A 969 15.61 29.58 4.15
C ASN A 969 15.28 28.49 5.21
N MET A 970 16.18 28.20 6.15
CA MET A 970 15.90 27.29 7.27
C MET A 970 14.95 27.93 8.28
N ALA A 971 15.11 29.24 8.57
CA ALA A 971 14.22 29.97 9.48
C ALA A 971 12.78 30.04 8.96
N ASP A 972 12.59 30.12 7.63
CA ASP A 972 11.27 30.18 7.00
C ASP A 972 10.49 28.86 7.12
N ASP A 973 11.16 27.72 7.37
CA ASP A 973 10.54 26.44 7.68
C ASP A 973 9.97 26.40 9.11
N ILE A 974 10.51 27.22 10.02
CA ILE A 974 10.08 27.28 11.43
C ILE A 974 8.83 28.17 11.52
N LYS A 975 7.65 27.55 11.68
CA LYS A 975 6.37 28.28 11.74
C LYS A 975 6.14 29.00 13.07
N ASP A 976 6.70 28.47 14.16
CA ASP A 976 6.58 29.08 15.48
C ASP A 976 7.53 30.28 15.59
N GLU A 977 6.98 31.46 15.82
CA GLU A 977 7.74 32.72 15.88
C GLU A 977 8.71 32.79 17.07
N GLN A 978 8.43 32.11 18.20
CA GLN A 978 9.35 32.05 19.33
C GLN A 978 10.57 31.19 18.99
N HIS A 979 10.35 30.04 18.44
CA HIS A 979 11.42 29.14 17.96
C HIS A 979 12.23 29.80 16.85
N LYS A 980 11.59 30.42 15.89
CA LYS A 980 12.24 31.17 14.80
C LYS A 980 13.13 32.30 15.34
N LYS A 981 12.61 33.08 16.31
CA LYS A 981 13.36 34.14 16.98
C LYS A 981 14.58 33.59 17.71
N LYS A 982 14.43 32.53 18.49
CA LYS A 982 15.54 31.87 19.22
C LYS A 982 16.61 31.38 18.24
N PHE A 983 16.22 30.69 17.17
CA PHE A 983 17.15 30.23 16.12
C PHE A 983 17.93 31.40 15.52
N MET A 984 17.25 32.48 15.09
CA MET A 984 17.88 33.65 14.46
C MET A 984 18.75 34.47 15.40
N THR A 985 18.55 34.37 16.71
CA THR A 985 19.35 35.11 17.72
C THR A 985 20.50 34.25 18.29
N SER A 986 20.81 33.12 17.73
CA SER A 986 21.99 32.34 18.14
C SER A 986 23.26 33.15 17.95
N GLY A 987 24.20 33.06 18.91
CA GLY A 987 25.45 33.83 18.90
C GLY A 987 26.22 33.71 17.60
N LYS A 988 26.25 32.52 17.01
CA LYS A 988 26.89 32.22 15.74
C LYS A 988 26.26 33.00 14.57
N ILE A 989 24.92 33.01 14.48
CA ILE A 989 24.18 33.69 13.41
C ILE A 989 24.36 35.22 13.55
N VAL A 990 24.27 35.76 14.75
CA VAL A 990 24.45 37.18 15.05
C VAL A 990 25.86 37.64 14.71
N SER A 991 26.87 36.83 15.08
CA SER A 991 28.27 37.08 14.73
C SER A 991 28.49 37.17 13.21
N MET A 992 28.02 36.14 12.47
CA MET A 992 28.10 36.11 11.00
C MET A 992 27.40 37.34 10.35
N ALA A 993 26.23 37.70 10.84
CA ALA A 993 25.50 38.86 10.34
C ALA A 993 26.26 40.17 10.60
N GLY A 994 26.91 40.28 11.76
CA GLY A 994 27.80 41.40 12.12
C GLY A 994 29.00 41.52 11.20
N GLU A 995 29.66 40.38 10.89
CA GLU A 995 30.79 40.34 9.96
C GLU A 995 30.37 40.68 8.52
N VAL A 996 29.25 40.19 8.03
CA VAL A 996 28.71 40.58 6.71
C VAL A 996 28.44 42.09 6.62
N LYS A 997 27.91 42.70 7.70
CA LYS A 997 27.68 44.14 7.77
C LYS A 997 29.01 44.91 7.69
N LYS A 998 30.01 44.51 8.49
CA LYS A 998 31.36 45.13 8.47
C LYS A 998 32.02 45.03 7.10
N LEU A 999 32.01 43.83 6.50
CA LEU A 999 32.59 43.61 5.16
C LEU A 999 31.89 44.45 4.08
N SER A 1000 30.56 44.56 4.14
CA SER A 1000 29.79 45.41 3.23
C SER A 1000 30.22 46.87 3.31
N GLN A 1001 30.53 47.37 4.53
CA GLN A 1001 31.01 48.74 4.76
C GLN A 1001 32.45 48.92 4.16
N ILE A 1002 33.34 47.97 4.44
CA ILE A 1002 34.73 47.96 3.92
C ILE A 1002 34.72 47.97 2.38
N LEU A 1003 33.93 47.11 1.74
CA LEU A 1003 33.82 47.03 0.29
C LEU A 1003 33.21 48.28 -0.33
N ALA A 1004 32.21 48.87 0.34
CA ALA A 1004 31.65 50.17 -0.11
C ALA A 1004 32.67 51.33 -0.03
N GLN A 1005 33.53 51.33 1.00
CA GLN A 1005 34.60 52.29 1.15
C GLN A 1005 35.68 52.12 0.08
N LYS A 1006 36.13 50.86 -0.19
CA LYS A 1006 37.09 50.56 -1.27
C LYS A 1006 36.58 50.99 -2.63
N LYS A 1007 35.33 50.71 -2.95
CA LYS A 1007 34.70 51.11 -4.21
C LYS A 1007 34.60 52.62 -4.37
N ARG A 1008 34.42 53.38 -3.27
CA ARG A 1008 34.46 54.85 -3.29
C ARG A 1008 35.87 55.43 -3.44
N ALA A 1009 36.87 54.69 -2.94
CA ALA A 1009 38.29 55.09 -3.03
C ALA A 1009 38.93 54.68 -4.36
N GLY A 1010 38.22 54.04 -5.27
CA GLY A 1010 38.74 53.62 -6.56
C GLY A 1010 39.75 52.46 -6.52
N VAL A 1011 39.77 51.70 -5.41
CA VAL A 1011 40.67 50.55 -5.19
C VAL A 1011 39.85 49.25 -5.12
#